data_4330672089ff3dd2546e1535829ca9a9
#
_entry.id   4330672089ff3dd2546e1535829ca9a9
#
_cell.length_a   1.000
_cell.length_b   1.000
_cell.length_c   1.000
_cell.angle_alpha   90.00
_cell.angle_beta   90.00
_cell.angle_gamma   90.00
#
_symmetry.space_group_name_H-M   'P 1'
#
loop_
_entity.id
_entity.type
_entity.pdbx_description
1 polymer ?
#
loop_
_entity_poly.entity_id
_entity_poly.type
_entity_poly.pdbx_seq_one_letter_code
_entity_poly.pdbx_strand_id
1 'polypeptide(L)'
;MPIHRYIIIAFILVLSQDYALSQNNQTEKIEEVIVIGSRLSDKNINNLLPATYIDSETIDLLGVDSGDELLRSIIQQGTNKFNDAGNAIAGVNSARGDIGAYNLRNLGTGNTLVLLNGRRMINSPGFQSESVGGSFIPVNSVNTNTLPIGGIERLEILRDGASAIYGADAVAGVVNTVLDRDYEGFSVSAKYSEFENFARSDNRFIFKYGSEVNGGRGHLTLFYSLYDRDPIRASEDERMGVSDWRNFPEISGTKWDSTRFRRDSTNSPYGQFDVIPNVSNYEFFNLYNLTDSAGEFEIFPAGDTKCKVKLSDESCIASDTATKRYNMNSERWIYSKLKRDNLSISFDYDLNENLSFFSDFLYYKSDTTQNNSPSAAFSTSRIIVPANNYWNPFGPRTFPDGTNNPNRIAYDISGQDISQSIPDEGLPILIDWYRYVDIGPRVVNVEKDTYRILFGLKGEFRNWNWETAVFSSKANTDDITSNRLSNTLVERALALSSPNAYNPFNGGGNYINYISTGKDGTPNRDSAIESAIIDVYRKGERELNSVDFKIINNSIFSLRSGKVSFAGGLEFRSDKFEDDRDPRLDGTIKYTDKDGDTFPFVSDVMNSSPTPDNSGKRDVFSVYTEFLLPLVSEEMNISLIRSLNLQIAGRYEDFSDIGSKSVPKIAIGWEVTRDLFIRGSLSKGFRVPNLIQINESIVSRQLSRDDAYLCLQQIRSQGQIDDCDYSIQRVAQGSKKLKPENSTNTSIGLIYNPSFVKNLNFSLDWWEIEKEDTIGLFGENNLILSDLILRLNSNDINNCSNVKFNENVIRESIDPSEAESFLNVGLCPVGAITRVEDFYRNLDTRIISGFDLGIDYNFSSRFGFFNISVNATKIDKFIQKAGPDVSELLEAQQQGLIPSEFSIQGFSDLLKKDGSPEIQANLKLLWQLNNWGAGLFLKHTGDFVQTRVRAKDGEYWTIDEYNKVSGYLDYTINRNSNQTRLRFGINNIFDERAPLSSDIFGYYFDLHDNLGRYYYFDIKYDF
;
A
#
# COMPACT_ATOMS: atom_id res chain seq x y z
N MET A 1 -20.74 9.21 -27.67
CA MET A 1 -21.10 9.03 -29.10
C MET A 1 -20.20 9.93 -29.94
N PRO A 2 -19.48 9.49 -30.93
CA PRO A 2 -19.48 8.26 -31.72
C PRO A 2 -18.06 7.76 -32.04
N ILE A 3 -17.63 6.66 -31.42
CA ILE A 3 -16.38 5.97 -31.79
C ILE A 3 -16.68 4.59 -32.43
N HIS A 4 -17.92 4.13 -32.35
CA HIS A 4 -18.35 2.81 -32.84
C HIS A 4 -18.34 2.62 -34.37
N ARG A 5 -18.01 3.63 -35.18
CA ARG A 5 -18.05 3.52 -36.64
C ARG A 5 -16.68 3.36 -37.33
N TYR A 6 -15.57 3.48 -36.63
CA TYR A 6 -14.24 3.38 -37.24
C TYR A 6 -13.52 2.05 -37.04
N ILE A 7 -13.94 1.23 -36.09
CA ILE A 7 -13.32 -0.08 -35.83
C ILE A 7 -13.74 -1.13 -36.88
N ILE A 8 -14.92 -1.00 -37.50
CA ILE A 8 -15.40 -1.95 -38.50
C ILE A 8 -14.79 -1.74 -39.87
N ILE A 9 -14.35 -0.58 -40.23
CA ILE A 9 -13.79 -0.25 -41.55
C ILE A 9 -12.31 -0.62 -41.71
N ALA A 10 -11.53 -0.68 -40.61
CA ALA A 10 -10.14 -1.12 -40.65
C ALA A 10 -9.99 -2.64 -40.87
N PHE A 11 -11.02 -3.42 -40.59
CA PHE A 11 -11.00 -4.89 -40.71
C PHE A 11 -11.18 -5.44 -42.12
N ILE A 12 -11.59 -4.62 -43.10
CA ILE A 12 -11.93 -5.07 -44.48
C ILE A 12 -10.77 -4.84 -45.48
N LEU A 13 -9.74 -4.10 -45.13
CA LEU A 13 -8.68 -3.69 -46.08
C LEU A 13 -7.35 -4.46 -46.02
N VAL A 14 -7.23 -5.50 -45.17
CA VAL A 14 -5.99 -6.31 -45.05
C VAL A 14 -6.10 -7.70 -45.76
N LEU A 15 -7.14 -7.97 -46.53
CA LEU A 15 -7.40 -9.31 -47.10
C LEU A 15 -6.79 -9.58 -48.46
N SER A 16 -5.71 -8.92 -48.87
CA SER A 16 -5.09 -9.28 -50.17
C SER A 16 -3.59 -9.00 -50.20
N GLN A 17 -2.77 -9.94 -49.72
CA GLN A 17 -1.46 -10.24 -50.33
C GLN A 17 -0.98 -11.63 -49.89
N ASP A 18 -0.90 -12.56 -50.81
CA ASP A 18 -0.29 -13.88 -50.65
C ASP A 18 1.25 -13.74 -50.62
N TYR A 19 1.89 -14.20 -49.56
CA TYR A 19 3.33 -14.52 -49.58
C TYR A 19 3.55 -15.97 -49.12
N ALA A 20 4.13 -16.76 -50.03
CA ALA A 20 4.55 -18.12 -49.76
C ALA A 20 5.83 -18.15 -48.88
N LEU A 21 5.79 -18.84 -47.77
CA LEU A 21 6.95 -19.09 -46.89
C LEU A 21 7.44 -20.52 -47.03
N SER A 22 8.71 -20.66 -47.26
CA SER A 22 9.49 -21.87 -47.38
C SER A 22 9.80 -22.45 -46.00
N GLN A 23 9.52 -23.78 -45.85
CA GLN A 23 10.02 -24.54 -44.71
C GLN A 23 11.55 -24.61 -44.77
N ASN A 24 12.22 -24.22 -43.68
CA ASN A 24 13.67 -24.46 -43.54
C ASN A 24 13.99 -25.08 -42.17
N ASN A 25 15.00 -25.93 -42.17
CA ASN A 25 15.48 -26.78 -41.10
C ASN A 25 15.84 -26.00 -39.83
N GLN A 26 15.29 -26.41 -38.69
CA GLN A 26 15.72 -25.97 -37.37
C GLN A 26 17.14 -26.51 -37.08
N THR A 27 18.11 -25.64 -37.03
CA THR A 27 19.30 -25.82 -36.21
C THR A 27 18.89 -25.60 -34.75
N GLU A 28 19.08 -26.58 -33.88
CA GLU A 28 18.87 -26.46 -32.45
C GLU A 28 19.71 -25.27 -31.91
N LYS A 29 19.06 -24.09 -31.76
CA LYS A 29 19.60 -23.06 -30.89
C LYS A 29 19.54 -23.62 -29.46
N ILE A 30 20.68 -23.64 -28.78
CA ILE A 30 20.73 -23.94 -27.34
C ILE A 30 19.92 -22.82 -26.65
N GLU A 31 18.70 -23.10 -26.25
CA GLU A 31 17.94 -22.22 -25.38
C GLU A 31 18.72 -22.02 -24.08
N GLU A 32 19.12 -20.80 -23.78
CA GLU A 32 19.73 -20.43 -22.52
C GLU A 32 18.66 -20.52 -21.41
N VAL A 33 18.56 -21.67 -20.77
CA VAL A 33 17.66 -21.88 -19.63
C VAL A 33 18.21 -21.08 -18.46
N ILE A 34 17.78 -19.83 -18.32
CA ILE A 34 18.04 -19.03 -17.13
C ILE A 34 17.11 -19.54 -16.03
N VAL A 35 17.67 -20.17 -15.00
CA VAL A 35 16.93 -20.66 -13.84
C VAL A 35 16.99 -19.60 -12.74
N ILE A 36 15.84 -19.11 -12.28
CA ILE A 36 15.79 -18.18 -11.15
C ILE A 36 16.46 -18.80 -9.90
N GLY A 37 17.28 -18.01 -9.19
CA GLY A 37 18.03 -18.46 -8.01
C GLY A 37 19.43 -18.93 -8.30
N SER A 38 19.88 -18.84 -9.58
CA SER A 38 21.25 -19.09 -10.01
C SER A 38 21.64 -18.15 -11.15
N ARG A 39 22.93 -17.95 -11.33
CA ARG A 39 23.55 -17.29 -12.50
C ARG A 39 24.14 -18.27 -13.49
N LEU A 40 24.11 -19.56 -13.16
CA LEU A 40 24.64 -20.65 -13.99
C LEU A 40 23.56 -21.16 -14.95
N SER A 41 23.97 -21.51 -16.17
CA SER A 41 23.14 -22.15 -17.20
C SER A 41 23.36 -23.68 -17.21
N ASP A 42 23.16 -24.34 -16.03
CA ASP A 42 23.38 -25.77 -15.86
C ASP A 42 22.09 -26.50 -15.52
N LYS A 43 21.74 -27.55 -16.26
CA LYS A 43 20.52 -28.34 -16.05
C LYS A 43 20.41 -28.96 -14.65
N ASN A 44 21.56 -29.21 -13.98
CA ASN A 44 21.62 -29.75 -12.63
C ASN A 44 21.14 -28.75 -11.53
N ILE A 45 20.92 -27.48 -11.89
CA ILE A 45 20.37 -26.45 -11.00
C ILE A 45 18.85 -26.51 -10.95
N ASN A 46 18.19 -27.00 -11.98
CA ASN A 46 16.75 -27.18 -12.01
C ASN A 46 16.33 -27.98 -10.78
N ASN A 47 15.30 -27.51 -10.05
CA ASN A 47 14.78 -28.10 -8.82
C ASN A 47 15.62 -27.89 -7.54
N LEU A 48 16.82 -27.31 -7.61
CA LEU A 48 17.65 -27.09 -6.42
C LEU A 48 16.99 -26.12 -5.42
N LEU A 49 16.24 -25.14 -5.93
CA LEU A 49 15.56 -24.14 -5.13
C LEU A 49 14.04 -24.14 -5.39
N PRO A 50 13.20 -23.77 -4.40
CA PRO A 50 11.76 -23.69 -4.58
C PRO A 50 11.40 -22.49 -5.46
N ALA A 51 11.00 -22.75 -6.71
CA ALA A 51 10.52 -21.74 -7.65
C ALA A 51 9.12 -22.09 -8.17
N THR A 52 8.34 -21.07 -8.49
CA THR A 52 7.05 -21.17 -9.19
C THR A 52 7.19 -20.45 -10.52
N TYR A 53 6.71 -21.05 -11.59
CA TYR A 53 6.69 -20.50 -12.93
C TYR A 53 5.23 -20.28 -13.35
N ILE A 54 4.94 -19.08 -13.84
CA ILE A 54 3.64 -18.72 -14.44
C ILE A 54 3.93 -18.31 -15.88
N ASP A 55 3.62 -19.19 -16.81
CA ASP A 55 3.86 -18.96 -18.24
C ASP A 55 2.83 -18.01 -18.86
N SER A 56 3.10 -17.53 -20.07
CA SER A 56 2.24 -16.61 -20.80
C SER A 56 0.86 -17.22 -21.06
N GLU A 57 0.75 -18.53 -21.27
CA GLU A 57 -0.52 -19.22 -21.43
C GLU A 57 -1.34 -19.13 -20.14
N THR A 58 -0.75 -19.38 -18.98
CA THR A 58 -1.41 -19.23 -17.68
C THR A 58 -1.82 -17.77 -17.41
N ILE A 59 -0.97 -16.78 -17.73
CA ILE A 59 -1.30 -15.36 -17.58
C ILE A 59 -2.51 -15.00 -18.46
N ASP A 60 -2.54 -15.47 -19.69
CA ASP A 60 -3.64 -15.26 -20.63
C ASP A 60 -4.94 -15.96 -20.15
N LEU A 61 -4.81 -17.14 -19.54
CA LEU A 61 -5.93 -17.91 -18.98
C LEU A 61 -6.54 -17.26 -17.73
N LEU A 62 -5.73 -16.61 -16.89
CA LEU A 62 -6.21 -15.84 -15.74
C LEU A 62 -7.06 -14.64 -16.16
N GLY A 63 -6.92 -14.20 -17.41
CA GLY A 63 -7.67 -13.06 -17.95
C GLY A 63 -7.36 -11.73 -17.27
N VAL A 64 -6.19 -11.61 -16.67
CA VAL A 64 -5.74 -10.41 -15.96
C VAL A 64 -5.35 -9.28 -16.92
N ASP A 65 -5.62 -8.05 -16.53
CA ASP A 65 -5.38 -6.85 -17.35
C ASP A 65 -4.23 -5.99 -16.84
N SER A 66 -3.69 -6.31 -15.65
CA SER A 66 -2.66 -5.52 -15.02
C SER A 66 -1.76 -6.34 -14.10
N GLY A 67 -0.61 -5.75 -13.73
CA GLY A 67 0.34 -6.38 -12.82
C GLY A 67 -0.22 -6.58 -11.42
N ASP A 68 -1.06 -5.68 -10.92
CA ASP A 68 -1.71 -5.83 -9.61
C ASP A 68 -2.78 -6.93 -9.61
N GLU A 69 -3.49 -7.15 -10.72
CA GLU A 69 -4.38 -8.31 -10.86
C GLU A 69 -3.59 -9.63 -10.90
N LEU A 70 -2.46 -9.66 -11.62
CA LEU A 70 -1.57 -10.82 -11.64
C LEU A 70 -1.04 -11.15 -10.24
N LEU A 71 -0.69 -10.13 -9.42
CA LEU A 71 -0.30 -10.32 -8.02
C LEU A 71 -1.32 -11.10 -7.22
N ARG A 72 -2.60 -10.81 -7.41
CA ARG A 72 -3.69 -11.46 -6.67
C ARG A 72 -3.82 -12.94 -6.98
N SER A 73 -3.23 -13.42 -8.08
CA SER A 73 -3.18 -14.85 -8.40
C SER A 73 -2.08 -15.61 -7.65
N ILE A 74 -1.09 -14.90 -7.09
CA ILE A 74 0.05 -15.48 -6.36
C ILE A 74 -0.39 -15.79 -4.94
N ILE A 75 -0.33 -17.05 -4.52
CA ILE A 75 -0.77 -17.51 -3.19
C ILE A 75 0.15 -17.06 -2.05
N GLN A 76 1.40 -16.75 -2.35
CA GLN A 76 2.36 -16.23 -1.36
C GLN A 76 2.24 -14.72 -1.16
N GLN A 77 1.37 -14.03 -1.90
CA GLN A 77 1.14 -12.60 -1.74
C GLN A 77 0.42 -12.32 -0.41
N GLY A 78 1.03 -11.49 0.43
CA GLY A 78 0.45 -10.99 1.66
C GLY A 78 -0.36 -9.72 1.46
N THR A 79 -0.67 -9.03 2.57
CA THR A 79 -1.37 -7.74 2.57
C THR A 79 -0.63 -6.69 1.76
N ASN A 80 -1.38 -5.84 1.08
CA ASN A 80 -0.81 -4.81 0.23
C ASN A 80 -1.70 -3.56 0.22
N LYS A 81 -1.16 -2.42 0.68
CA LYS A 81 -1.81 -1.11 0.62
C LYS A 81 -1.62 -0.39 -0.72
N PHE A 82 -0.72 -0.89 -1.56
CA PHE A 82 -0.53 -0.40 -2.92
C PHE A 82 -1.60 -1.01 -3.83
N ASN A 83 -2.86 -0.59 -3.64
CA ASN A 83 -4.03 -1.02 -4.39
C ASN A 83 -5.05 0.14 -4.53
N ASP A 84 -6.09 -0.02 -5.35
CA ASP A 84 -7.08 1.02 -5.62
C ASP A 84 -7.83 1.50 -4.38
N ALA A 85 -8.29 0.59 -3.51
CA ALA A 85 -8.99 0.96 -2.27
C ALA A 85 -8.05 1.70 -1.30
N GLY A 86 -6.78 1.31 -1.22
CA GLY A 86 -5.73 2.04 -0.50
C GLY A 86 -5.53 3.45 -1.05
N ASN A 87 -5.55 3.61 -2.38
CA ASN A 87 -5.50 4.93 -3.04
C ASN A 87 -6.68 5.81 -2.66
N ALA A 88 -7.89 5.24 -2.58
CA ALA A 88 -9.13 5.95 -2.27
C ALA A 88 -9.11 6.65 -0.90
N ILE A 89 -8.25 6.21 0.00
CA ILE A 89 -8.10 6.77 1.36
C ILE A 89 -6.76 7.44 1.58
N ALA A 90 -5.83 7.32 0.63
CA ALA A 90 -4.48 7.84 0.74
C ALA A 90 -4.46 9.38 0.78
N GLY A 91 -3.69 9.93 1.71
CA GLY A 91 -3.40 11.36 1.77
C GLY A 91 -2.41 11.79 0.68
N VAL A 92 -2.26 13.10 0.49
CA VAL A 92 -1.32 13.67 -0.50
C VAL A 92 0.14 13.26 -0.28
N ASN A 93 0.50 12.89 0.93
CA ASN A 93 1.85 12.43 1.28
C ASN A 93 2.10 10.94 1.00
N SER A 94 1.11 10.19 0.52
CA SER A 94 1.24 8.77 0.14
C SER A 94 1.32 8.62 -1.38
N ALA A 95 1.93 7.55 -1.87
CA ALA A 95 1.88 7.21 -3.28
C ALA A 95 0.44 6.89 -3.70
N ARG A 96 -0.03 7.50 -4.79
CA ARG A 96 -1.39 7.35 -5.34
C ARG A 96 -1.34 7.07 -6.84
N GLY A 97 -2.50 6.86 -7.45
CA GLY A 97 -2.67 6.55 -8.86
C GLY A 97 -2.49 5.06 -9.16
N ASP A 98 -2.15 4.73 -10.40
CA ASP A 98 -1.96 3.35 -10.84
C ASP A 98 -0.74 2.72 -10.14
N ILE A 99 -0.97 1.78 -9.23
CA ILE A 99 0.05 1.26 -8.33
C ILE A 99 -0.23 -0.20 -7.92
N GLY A 100 0.83 -0.98 -7.80
CA GLY A 100 0.80 -2.34 -7.26
C GLY A 100 2.18 -2.72 -6.71
N ALA A 101 2.26 -3.59 -5.72
CA ALA A 101 3.53 -3.99 -5.10
C ALA A 101 3.53 -5.44 -4.64
N TYR A 102 4.68 -6.12 -4.77
CA TYR A 102 4.89 -7.45 -4.20
C TYR A 102 5.14 -7.38 -2.69
N ASN A 103 4.46 -8.25 -1.95
CA ASN A 103 4.69 -8.52 -0.53
C ASN A 103 4.66 -10.03 -0.31
N LEU A 104 5.70 -10.74 -0.78
CA LEU A 104 5.75 -12.20 -0.61
C LEU A 104 5.82 -12.59 0.86
N ARG A 105 5.03 -13.62 1.23
CA ARG A 105 4.98 -14.19 2.58
C ARG A 105 4.64 -13.20 3.68
N ASN A 106 3.97 -12.11 3.34
CA ASN A 106 3.56 -11.05 4.29
C ASN A 106 4.72 -10.47 5.15
N LEU A 107 5.97 -10.51 4.61
CA LEU A 107 7.15 -9.96 5.29
C LEU A 107 7.26 -8.44 5.21
N GLY A 108 6.34 -7.82 4.50
CA GLY A 108 6.30 -6.38 4.24
C GLY A 108 6.84 -6.01 2.86
N THR A 109 6.24 -4.95 2.32
CA THR A 109 6.64 -4.38 1.02
C THR A 109 8.10 -3.92 1.03
N GLY A 110 8.84 -4.20 -0.05
CA GLY A 110 10.27 -3.92 -0.16
C GLY A 110 11.19 -5.03 0.34
N ASN A 111 10.64 -6.19 0.79
CA ASN A 111 11.41 -7.40 1.10
C ASN A 111 11.42 -8.40 -0.07
N THR A 112 10.76 -8.09 -1.18
CA THR A 112 10.71 -8.88 -2.42
C THR A 112 11.46 -8.12 -3.50
N LEU A 113 12.51 -8.74 -4.06
CA LEU A 113 13.24 -8.17 -5.17
C LEU A 113 12.50 -8.40 -6.48
N VAL A 114 12.32 -7.35 -7.27
CA VAL A 114 11.66 -7.42 -8.59
C VAL A 114 12.68 -7.21 -9.69
N LEU A 115 12.71 -8.17 -10.62
CA LEU A 115 13.62 -8.19 -11.76
C LEU A 115 12.84 -8.20 -13.08
N LEU A 116 13.48 -7.70 -14.12
CA LEU A 116 13.09 -7.84 -15.51
C LEU A 116 14.27 -8.41 -16.30
N ASN A 117 14.08 -9.56 -16.95
CA ASN A 117 15.12 -10.29 -17.64
C ASN A 117 16.40 -10.44 -16.77
N GLY A 118 16.20 -10.78 -15.47
CA GLY A 118 17.28 -11.00 -14.50
C GLY A 118 17.98 -9.75 -13.95
N ARG A 119 17.52 -8.53 -14.30
CA ARG A 119 18.07 -7.25 -13.83
C ARG A 119 17.05 -6.45 -13.03
N ARG A 120 17.53 -5.75 -12.00
CA ARG A 120 16.70 -4.98 -11.05
C ARG A 120 15.82 -3.96 -11.77
N MET A 121 14.56 -3.86 -11.37
CA MET A 121 13.64 -2.81 -11.78
C MET A 121 13.74 -1.58 -10.88
N ILE A 122 13.37 -0.43 -11.43
CA ILE A 122 13.29 0.84 -10.69
C ILE A 122 12.08 0.82 -9.74
N ASN A 123 12.27 1.31 -8.51
CA ASN A 123 11.16 1.54 -7.60
C ASN A 123 10.29 2.71 -8.07
N SER A 124 9.00 2.67 -7.75
CA SER A 124 8.09 3.81 -7.99
C SER A 124 8.52 5.04 -7.20
N PRO A 125 8.39 6.25 -7.74
CA PRO A 125 8.44 7.47 -6.95
C PRO A 125 7.31 7.47 -5.90
N GLY A 126 7.58 8.08 -4.74
CA GLY A 126 6.66 8.08 -3.61
C GLY A 126 6.71 6.79 -2.79
N PHE A 127 5.90 6.76 -1.74
CA PHE A 127 5.87 5.66 -0.77
C PHE A 127 4.47 5.47 -0.19
N GLN A 128 4.20 4.28 0.33
CA GLN A 128 3.09 4.00 1.23
C GLN A 128 3.62 3.82 2.64
N SER A 129 2.71 3.85 3.62
CA SER A 129 3.05 3.58 5.01
C SER A 129 2.65 2.17 5.39
N GLU A 130 3.57 1.43 6.00
CA GLU A 130 3.35 0.09 6.53
C GLU A 130 3.54 0.10 8.05
N SER A 131 2.76 -0.70 8.78
CA SER A 131 2.85 -0.78 10.23
C SER A 131 3.98 -1.72 10.65
N VAL A 132 4.97 -1.20 11.38
CA VAL A 132 6.06 -1.98 11.95
C VAL A 132 6.32 -1.48 13.38
N GLY A 133 6.31 -2.39 14.35
CA GLY A 133 6.53 -2.03 15.76
C GLY A 133 5.39 -1.21 16.39
N GLY A 134 4.18 -1.25 15.78
CA GLY A 134 3.02 -0.48 16.26
C GLY A 134 2.91 0.92 15.68
N SER A 135 3.80 1.32 14.79
CA SER A 135 3.76 2.63 14.12
C SER A 135 3.98 2.50 12.62
N PHE A 136 3.68 3.56 11.86
CA PHE A 136 3.76 3.58 10.40
C PHE A 136 5.13 4.06 9.92
N ILE A 137 5.74 3.31 9.00
CA ILE A 137 7.00 3.65 8.33
C ILE A 137 6.81 3.76 6.82
N PRO A 138 7.58 4.61 6.11
CA PRO A 138 7.54 4.68 4.66
C PRO A 138 8.22 3.47 4.02
N VAL A 139 7.54 2.85 3.05
CA VAL A 139 8.04 1.74 2.24
C VAL A 139 7.96 2.06 0.76
N ASN A 140 8.96 1.60 0.00
CA ASN A 140 9.01 1.74 -1.46
C ASN A 140 8.93 0.37 -2.13
N SER A 141 8.41 0.33 -3.34
CA SER A 141 8.37 -0.85 -4.19
C SER A 141 8.42 -0.49 -5.67
N VAL A 142 8.76 -1.46 -6.48
CA VAL A 142 8.50 -1.43 -7.93
C VAL A 142 6.99 -1.39 -8.15
N ASN A 143 6.52 -0.54 -9.04
CA ASN A 143 5.13 -0.57 -9.49
C ASN A 143 4.92 -1.74 -10.45
N THR A 144 4.16 -2.75 -10.05
CA THR A 144 3.93 -3.95 -10.86
C THR A 144 3.14 -3.68 -12.14
N ASN A 145 2.40 -2.56 -12.22
CA ASN A 145 1.65 -2.16 -13.39
C ASN A 145 2.53 -1.63 -14.53
N THR A 146 3.83 -1.39 -14.26
CA THR A 146 4.81 -1.10 -15.31
C THR A 146 5.18 -2.34 -16.15
N LEU A 147 4.80 -3.55 -15.71
CA LEU A 147 5.06 -4.79 -16.43
C LEU A 147 4.12 -4.93 -17.64
N PRO A 148 4.63 -5.23 -18.84
CA PRO A 148 3.84 -5.40 -20.05
C PRO A 148 3.17 -6.79 -20.08
N ILE A 149 2.05 -6.99 -19.37
CA ILE A 149 1.43 -8.30 -19.09
C ILE A 149 1.31 -9.21 -20.32
N GLY A 150 0.83 -8.71 -21.43
CA GLY A 150 0.71 -9.52 -22.66
C GLY A 150 2.01 -9.74 -23.45
N GLY A 151 3.12 -9.08 -23.01
CA GLY A 151 4.47 -9.26 -23.55
C GLY A 151 5.37 -10.15 -22.68
N ILE A 152 4.82 -10.73 -21.61
CA ILE A 152 5.55 -11.63 -20.71
C ILE A 152 5.55 -13.04 -21.31
N GLU A 153 6.73 -13.64 -21.41
CA GLU A 153 6.88 -15.07 -21.69
C GLU A 153 6.54 -15.90 -20.47
N ARG A 154 7.14 -15.52 -19.31
CA ARG A 154 6.88 -16.15 -18.02
C ARG A 154 7.21 -15.25 -16.85
N LEU A 155 6.54 -15.46 -15.73
CA LEU A 155 6.87 -14.92 -14.44
C LEU A 155 7.52 -16.01 -13.60
N GLU A 156 8.68 -15.73 -13.04
CA GLU A 156 9.46 -16.64 -12.21
C GLU A 156 9.45 -16.12 -10.77
N ILE A 157 9.00 -16.93 -9.83
CA ILE A 157 8.90 -16.57 -8.41
C ILE A 157 9.80 -17.51 -7.63
N LEU A 158 10.94 -17.02 -7.18
CA LEU A 158 11.82 -17.74 -6.27
C LEU A 158 11.33 -17.54 -4.83
N ARG A 159 10.95 -18.62 -4.18
CA ARG A 159 10.40 -18.65 -2.82
C ARG A 159 11.48 -18.93 -1.76
N ASP A 160 12.70 -18.41 -1.96
CA ASP A 160 13.84 -18.59 -1.07
C ASP A 160 14.67 -17.31 -0.99
N GLY A 161 15.45 -17.16 0.08
CA GLY A 161 16.38 -16.04 0.19
C GLY A 161 17.45 -16.09 -0.91
N ALA A 162 17.66 -14.95 -1.59
CA ALA A 162 18.53 -14.91 -2.75
C ALA A 162 19.46 -13.69 -2.78
N SER A 163 19.72 -13.07 -1.64
CA SER A 163 20.61 -11.90 -1.57
C SER A 163 22.06 -12.24 -1.98
N ALA A 164 22.50 -13.49 -1.80
CA ALA A 164 23.81 -13.94 -2.27
C ALA A 164 23.94 -13.99 -3.80
N ILE A 165 22.82 -14.04 -4.53
CA ILE A 165 22.79 -14.09 -6.01
C ILE A 165 22.44 -12.71 -6.58
N TYR A 166 21.42 -12.03 -6.03
CA TYR A 166 20.81 -10.82 -6.60
C TYR A 166 21.03 -9.54 -5.78
N GLY A 167 21.61 -9.65 -4.56
CA GLY A 167 21.89 -8.52 -3.68
C GLY A 167 20.75 -8.18 -2.74
N ALA A 168 20.79 -6.97 -2.21
CA ALA A 168 19.81 -6.43 -1.25
C ALA A 168 18.35 -6.64 -1.68
N ASP A 169 17.45 -6.68 -0.68
CA ASP A 169 15.99 -6.75 -0.82
C ASP A 169 15.41 -8.11 -1.23
N ALA A 170 16.26 -9.10 -1.57
CA ALA A 170 15.84 -10.48 -1.88
C ALA A 170 15.70 -11.32 -0.61
N VAL A 171 14.90 -10.86 0.37
CA VAL A 171 14.69 -11.48 1.69
C VAL A 171 13.55 -12.49 1.64
N ALA A 172 12.36 -12.05 1.22
CA ALA A 172 11.17 -12.92 1.11
C ALA A 172 11.18 -13.79 -0.15
N GLY A 173 11.93 -13.36 -1.15
CA GLY A 173 12.05 -14.00 -2.44
C GLY A 173 12.40 -13.03 -3.55
N VAL A 174 12.37 -13.54 -4.78
CA VAL A 174 12.62 -12.77 -6.01
C VAL A 174 11.50 -13.04 -7.01
N VAL A 175 11.02 -12.00 -7.65
CA VAL A 175 10.10 -12.10 -8.78
C VAL A 175 10.81 -11.58 -10.02
N ASN A 176 11.02 -12.45 -10.99
CA ASN A 176 11.65 -12.11 -12.26
C ASN A 176 10.61 -12.22 -13.39
N THR A 177 10.40 -11.13 -14.08
CA THR A 177 9.59 -11.12 -15.31
C THR A 177 10.50 -11.34 -16.51
N VAL A 178 10.23 -12.36 -17.29
CA VAL A 178 10.92 -12.65 -18.54
C VAL A 178 10.05 -12.22 -19.70
N LEU A 179 10.57 -11.33 -20.53
CA LEU A 179 9.86 -10.86 -21.72
C LEU A 179 9.99 -11.88 -22.84
N ASP A 180 8.94 -11.99 -23.66
CA ASP A 180 8.93 -12.78 -24.87
C ASP A 180 9.74 -12.05 -25.98
N ARG A 181 11.00 -12.45 -26.13
CA ARG A 181 11.96 -11.81 -27.05
C ARG A 181 12.00 -12.50 -28.41
N ASP A 182 11.56 -13.74 -28.49
CA ASP A 182 11.66 -14.59 -29.69
C ASP A 182 10.29 -14.79 -30.37
N TYR A 183 9.32 -13.92 -30.06
CA TYR A 183 8.00 -13.98 -30.70
C TYR A 183 8.12 -13.77 -32.22
N GLU A 184 7.50 -14.65 -33.00
CA GLU A 184 7.40 -14.52 -34.44
C GLU A 184 5.96 -14.32 -34.88
N GLY A 185 5.73 -13.42 -35.84
CA GLY A 185 4.44 -13.15 -36.43
C GLY A 185 3.81 -11.85 -35.87
N PHE A 186 2.50 -11.81 -36.00
CA PHE A 186 1.69 -10.65 -35.66
C PHE A 186 0.48 -11.11 -34.85
N SER A 187 0.22 -10.46 -33.73
CA SER A 187 -0.95 -10.73 -32.90
C SER A 187 -1.67 -9.45 -32.52
N VAL A 188 -3.00 -9.50 -32.56
CA VAL A 188 -3.88 -8.45 -32.03
C VAL A 188 -4.90 -9.08 -31.12
N SER A 189 -5.11 -8.52 -29.93
CA SER A 189 -6.17 -8.91 -29.01
C SER A 189 -6.97 -7.70 -28.57
N ALA A 190 -8.29 -7.86 -28.46
CA ALA A 190 -9.19 -6.87 -27.88
C ALA A 190 -10.09 -7.57 -26.86
N LYS A 191 -10.12 -7.05 -25.64
CA LYS A 191 -10.95 -7.55 -24.54
C LYS A 191 -11.86 -6.44 -24.05
N TYR A 192 -13.12 -6.78 -23.83
CA TYR A 192 -14.13 -5.96 -23.16
C TYR A 192 -14.64 -6.69 -21.93
N SER A 193 -14.70 -5.98 -20.78
CA SER A 193 -15.25 -6.52 -19.55
C SER A 193 -16.38 -5.63 -19.02
N GLU A 194 -17.42 -6.24 -18.45
CA GLU A 194 -18.59 -5.56 -17.88
C GLU A 194 -18.90 -6.15 -16.51
N PHE A 195 -19.11 -5.29 -15.52
CA PHE A 195 -19.33 -5.65 -14.14
C PHE A 195 -20.81 -5.70 -13.83
N GLU A 196 -21.29 -6.78 -13.19
CA GLU A 196 -22.72 -6.99 -12.94
C GLU A 196 -23.29 -5.98 -11.93
N ASN A 197 -22.50 -5.65 -10.91
CA ASN A 197 -22.96 -4.84 -9.78
C ASN A 197 -22.51 -3.37 -9.84
N PHE A 198 -21.74 -2.97 -10.86
CA PHE A 198 -21.14 -1.65 -10.96
C PHE A 198 -21.26 -1.08 -12.37
N ALA A 199 -21.40 0.24 -12.46
CA ALA A 199 -21.40 0.96 -13.75
C ALA A 199 -19.97 1.07 -14.34
N ARG A 200 -19.21 -0.03 -14.30
CA ARG A 200 -17.83 -0.11 -14.77
C ARG A 200 -17.72 -0.99 -16.00
N SER A 201 -16.99 -0.50 -16.99
CA SER A 201 -16.50 -1.29 -18.10
C SER A 201 -14.98 -1.13 -18.24
N ASP A 202 -14.31 -2.19 -18.67
CA ASP A 202 -12.88 -2.18 -18.96
C ASP A 202 -12.64 -2.56 -20.41
N ASN A 203 -11.73 -1.85 -21.06
CA ASN A 203 -11.30 -2.13 -22.42
C ASN A 203 -9.80 -2.36 -22.44
N ARG A 204 -9.35 -3.45 -23.07
CA ARG A 204 -7.95 -3.72 -23.31
C ARG A 204 -7.70 -4.01 -24.78
N PHE A 205 -6.65 -3.41 -25.31
CA PHE A 205 -6.14 -3.69 -26.65
C PHE A 205 -4.66 -4.10 -26.53
N ILE A 206 -4.26 -5.18 -27.18
CA ILE A 206 -2.88 -5.65 -27.25
C ILE A 206 -2.48 -5.82 -28.71
N PHE A 207 -1.29 -5.34 -29.02
CA PHE A 207 -0.61 -5.54 -30.28
C PHE A 207 0.77 -6.18 -30.00
N LYS A 208 1.11 -7.23 -30.74
CA LYS A 208 2.39 -7.90 -30.66
C LYS A 208 2.92 -8.18 -32.06
N TYR A 209 4.19 -7.90 -32.29
CA TYR A 209 4.86 -8.15 -33.54
C TYR A 209 6.26 -8.67 -33.28
N GLY A 210 6.66 -9.67 -34.02
CA GLY A 210 8.00 -10.20 -33.99
C GLY A 210 8.46 -10.70 -35.36
N SER A 211 9.72 -10.45 -35.67
CA SER A 211 10.29 -10.84 -36.94
C SER A 211 11.80 -11.00 -36.89
N GLU A 212 12.27 -12.00 -37.62
CA GLU A 212 13.69 -12.09 -37.92
C GLU A 212 14.17 -10.92 -38.78
N VAL A 213 15.41 -10.49 -38.51
CA VAL A 213 16.07 -9.40 -39.22
C VAL A 213 17.34 -9.94 -39.85
N ASN A 214 17.64 -9.48 -41.07
CA ASN A 214 18.88 -9.80 -41.80
C ASN A 214 19.15 -11.32 -41.96
N GLY A 215 18.11 -12.10 -42.37
CA GLY A 215 18.23 -13.53 -42.62
C GLY A 215 18.52 -14.37 -41.40
N GLY A 216 17.85 -14.09 -40.28
CA GLY A 216 17.97 -14.82 -39.02
C GLY A 216 19.15 -14.42 -38.14
N ARG A 217 19.92 -13.38 -38.51
CA ARG A 217 20.99 -12.83 -37.68
C ARG A 217 20.51 -11.94 -36.56
N GLY A 218 19.31 -11.44 -36.64
CA GLY A 218 18.72 -10.61 -35.60
C GLY A 218 17.25 -10.94 -35.42
N HIS A 219 16.70 -10.53 -34.31
CA HIS A 219 15.29 -10.65 -33.99
C HIS A 219 14.78 -9.36 -33.35
N LEU A 220 13.61 -8.90 -33.79
CA LEU A 220 12.92 -7.72 -33.25
C LEU A 220 11.55 -8.16 -32.72
N THR A 221 11.28 -7.90 -31.45
CA THR A 221 9.96 -8.07 -30.86
C THR A 221 9.44 -6.73 -30.37
N LEU A 222 8.18 -6.43 -30.70
CA LEU A 222 7.46 -5.23 -30.24
C LEU A 222 6.15 -5.68 -29.60
N PHE A 223 5.88 -5.15 -28.43
CA PHE A 223 4.63 -5.29 -27.71
C PHE A 223 4.08 -3.92 -27.33
N TYR A 224 2.78 -3.71 -27.55
CA TYR A 224 2.05 -2.53 -27.10
C TYR A 224 0.70 -2.93 -26.51
N SER A 225 0.32 -2.33 -25.39
CA SER A 225 -1.01 -2.48 -24.83
C SER A 225 -1.60 -1.15 -24.38
N LEU A 226 -2.90 -1.02 -24.58
CA LEU A 226 -3.75 0.05 -24.08
C LEU A 226 -4.80 -0.55 -23.15
N TYR A 227 -4.98 0.04 -21.97
CA TYR A 227 -6.02 -0.32 -21.02
C TYR A 227 -6.78 0.93 -20.59
N ASP A 228 -8.11 0.89 -20.66
CA ASP A 228 -9.01 1.96 -20.25
C ASP A 228 -10.07 1.38 -19.32
N ARG A 229 -10.23 1.95 -18.14
CA ARG A 229 -11.08 1.48 -17.06
C ARG A 229 -11.95 2.60 -16.51
N ASP A 230 -13.25 2.34 -16.40
CA ASP A 230 -14.18 3.22 -15.70
C ASP A 230 -14.04 3.11 -14.18
N PRO A 231 -14.38 4.16 -13.42
CA PRO A 231 -14.31 4.13 -11.96
C PRO A 231 -15.43 3.28 -11.34
N ILE A 232 -15.22 2.82 -10.09
CA ILE A 232 -16.29 2.32 -9.22
C ILE A 232 -16.47 3.31 -8.08
N ARG A 233 -17.70 3.83 -7.90
CA ARG A 233 -18.07 4.66 -6.76
C ARG A 233 -18.47 3.78 -5.58
N ALA A 234 -18.06 4.16 -4.38
CA ALA A 234 -18.48 3.41 -3.19
C ALA A 234 -20.01 3.35 -3.05
N SER A 235 -20.70 4.43 -3.43
CA SER A 235 -22.16 4.54 -3.39
C SER A 235 -22.94 3.59 -4.33
N GLU A 236 -22.25 2.90 -5.23
CA GLU A 236 -22.87 1.87 -6.11
C GLU A 236 -23.11 0.54 -5.39
N ASP A 237 -22.54 0.36 -4.19
CA ASP A 237 -22.69 -0.84 -3.38
C ASP A 237 -23.24 -0.47 -1.99
N GLU A 238 -24.24 -1.22 -1.52
CA GLU A 238 -24.94 -0.95 -0.26
C GLU A 238 -23.99 -0.98 0.96
N ARG A 239 -23.01 -1.88 0.98
CA ARG A 239 -22.04 -2.02 2.07
C ARG A 239 -20.89 -1.04 1.95
N MET A 240 -20.34 -0.86 0.74
CA MET A 240 -19.21 0.05 0.52
C MET A 240 -19.62 1.52 0.56
N GLY A 241 -20.87 1.83 0.21
CA GLY A 241 -21.42 3.19 0.17
C GLY A 241 -21.70 3.80 1.52
N VAL A 242 -21.68 3.02 2.60
CA VAL A 242 -21.88 3.50 3.97
C VAL A 242 -20.59 3.45 4.76
N SER A 243 -20.51 4.24 5.83
CA SER A 243 -19.40 4.21 6.79
C SER A 243 -19.86 3.87 8.22
N ASP A 244 -21.11 3.44 8.38
CA ASP A 244 -21.65 2.89 9.63
C ASP A 244 -22.38 1.57 9.35
N TRP A 245 -21.80 0.46 9.79
CA TRP A 245 -22.32 -0.90 9.57
C TRP A 245 -23.07 -1.46 10.76
N ARG A 246 -23.31 -0.69 11.84
CA ARG A 246 -23.98 -1.18 13.04
C ARG A 246 -25.44 -1.59 12.81
N ASN A 247 -26.05 -1.10 11.71
CA ASN A 247 -27.39 -1.50 11.31
C ASN A 247 -27.44 -2.77 10.46
N PHE A 248 -26.30 -3.35 10.09
CA PHE A 248 -26.26 -4.61 9.35
C PHE A 248 -26.60 -5.78 10.28
N PRO A 249 -27.31 -6.81 9.75
CA PRO A 249 -27.78 -7.94 10.57
C PRO A 249 -26.67 -8.67 11.31
N GLU A 250 -25.47 -8.73 10.76
CA GLU A 250 -24.28 -9.36 11.35
C GLU A 250 -23.79 -8.63 12.60
N ILE A 251 -24.14 -7.35 12.75
CA ILE A 251 -23.67 -6.47 13.83
C ILE A 251 -24.81 -6.10 14.76
N SER A 252 -25.95 -5.63 14.22
CA SER A 252 -27.06 -5.06 14.99
C SER A 252 -27.60 -6.03 16.04
N GLY A 253 -27.62 -5.59 17.31
CA GLY A 253 -28.13 -6.36 18.43
C GLY A 253 -27.27 -7.58 18.83
N THR A 254 -26.06 -7.73 18.24
CA THR A 254 -25.10 -8.75 18.59
C THR A 254 -24.07 -8.21 19.59
N LYS A 255 -23.16 -9.09 20.09
CA LYS A 255 -22.02 -8.65 20.90
C LYS A 255 -21.04 -7.73 20.16
N TRP A 256 -21.17 -7.62 18.85
CA TRP A 256 -20.35 -6.80 17.95
C TRP A 256 -20.95 -5.41 17.71
N ASP A 257 -22.15 -5.12 18.23
CA ASP A 257 -22.76 -3.79 18.14
C ASP A 257 -21.93 -2.78 18.96
N SER A 258 -20.93 -2.24 18.34
CA SER A 258 -19.97 -1.35 18.95
C SER A 258 -19.56 -0.22 18.02
N THR A 259 -18.98 0.83 18.60
CA THR A 259 -18.47 1.99 17.85
C THR A 259 -17.33 1.63 16.88
N ARG A 260 -16.74 0.43 16.98
CA ARG A 260 -15.70 -0.03 16.07
C ARG A 260 -16.20 -0.29 14.65
N PHE A 261 -17.51 -0.56 14.49
CA PHE A 261 -18.18 -0.67 13.19
C PHE A 261 -18.76 0.65 12.69
N ARG A 262 -18.47 1.77 13.35
CA ARG A 262 -18.82 3.12 12.91
C ARG A 262 -17.57 3.88 12.48
N ARG A 263 -17.51 4.25 11.19
CA ARG A 263 -16.41 4.97 10.54
C ARG A 263 -16.83 6.32 9.96
N ASP A 264 -18.10 6.71 10.16
CA ASP A 264 -18.56 8.04 9.80
C ASP A 264 -17.80 9.11 10.58
N SER A 265 -17.52 10.21 9.91
CA SER A 265 -16.68 11.28 10.44
C SER A 265 -17.49 12.17 11.40
N THR A 266 -16.92 12.56 12.52
CA THR A 266 -17.42 13.64 13.37
C THR A 266 -17.41 14.99 12.66
N ASN A 267 -16.42 15.19 11.74
CA ASN A 267 -16.42 16.36 10.90
C ASN A 267 -17.61 16.30 9.93
N SER A 268 -18.65 16.99 10.22
CA SER A 268 -19.88 17.09 9.43
C SER A 268 -20.08 18.51 8.92
N PRO A 269 -20.96 18.73 7.93
CA PRO A 269 -21.30 20.08 7.50
C PRO A 269 -22.09 20.87 8.54
N TYR A 270 -22.59 20.20 9.57
CA TYR A 270 -23.21 20.90 10.72
C TYR A 270 -22.17 21.54 11.63
N GLY A 271 -20.98 20.98 11.73
CA GLY A 271 -19.85 21.51 12.49
C GLY A 271 -20.06 21.45 14.00
N GLN A 272 -18.94 21.31 14.71
CA GLN A 272 -18.85 21.51 16.15
C GLN A 272 -17.95 22.72 16.40
N PHE A 273 -18.37 23.55 17.34
CA PHE A 273 -17.77 24.84 17.61
C PHE A 273 -17.53 24.98 19.11
N ASP A 274 -16.44 25.65 19.45
CA ASP A 274 -16.06 25.92 20.83
C ASP A 274 -16.01 27.43 21.11
N VAL A 275 -16.46 27.81 22.27
CA VAL A 275 -16.35 29.18 22.75
C VAL A 275 -14.92 29.41 23.16
N ILE A 276 -14.24 30.40 22.55
CA ILE A 276 -12.88 30.74 22.94
C ILE A 276 -12.83 31.10 24.43
N PRO A 277 -11.96 30.45 25.23
CA PRO A 277 -11.96 30.58 26.69
C PRO A 277 -11.81 32.02 27.15
N ASN A 278 -12.93 32.55 27.69
CA ASN A 278 -13.01 33.80 28.43
C ASN A 278 -14.06 33.62 29.51
N VAL A 279 -13.75 33.84 30.77
CA VAL A 279 -14.65 33.59 31.93
C VAL A 279 -16.03 34.19 31.73
N SER A 280 -16.14 35.37 31.13
CA SER A 280 -17.45 36.00 30.81
C SER A 280 -18.23 35.28 29.71
N ASN A 281 -17.56 34.58 28.78
CA ASN A 281 -18.23 33.87 27.70
C ASN A 281 -18.88 32.56 28.19
N TYR A 282 -18.21 31.84 29.08
CA TYR A 282 -18.77 30.63 29.68
C TYR A 282 -20.02 30.91 30.51
N GLU A 283 -20.03 32.01 31.30
CA GLU A 283 -21.21 32.41 32.08
C GLU A 283 -22.43 32.59 31.19
N PHE A 284 -22.30 33.24 30.03
CA PHE A 284 -23.41 33.46 29.10
C PHE A 284 -23.92 32.13 28.52
N PHE A 285 -23.02 31.27 27.98
CA PHE A 285 -23.41 30.02 27.34
C PHE A 285 -24.03 29.05 28.34
N ASN A 286 -23.46 28.92 29.53
CA ASN A 286 -24.01 28.11 30.62
C ASN A 286 -25.37 28.63 31.13
N LEU A 287 -25.54 29.93 31.21
CA LEU A 287 -26.81 30.52 31.67
C LEU A 287 -28.01 30.13 30.81
N TYR A 288 -27.79 30.04 29.48
CA TYR A 288 -28.82 29.68 28.52
C TYR A 288 -28.70 28.22 28.03
N ASN A 289 -27.83 27.44 28.61
CA ASN A 289 -27.56 26.03 28.23
C ASN A 289 -27.34 25.85 26.71
N LEU A 290 -26.52 26.73 26.12
CA LEU A 290 -26.21 26.78 24.69
C LEU A 290 -25.04 25.86 24.33
N THR A 291 -24.22 25.51 25.31
CA THR A 291 -23.04 24.61 25.13
C THR A 291 -23.17 23.42 26.06
N ASP A 292 -22.36 22.40 25.83
CA ASP A 292 -22.08 21.35 26.81
C ASP A 292 -21.17 21.84 27.93
N SER A 293 -20.73 20.93 28.81
CA SER A 293 -19.85 21.25 29.95
C SER A 293 -18.42 21.68 29.53
N ALA A 294 -18.03 21.38 28.32
CA ALA A 294 -16.72 21.76 27.75
C ALA A 294 -16.74 23.13 27.05
N GLY A 295 -17.91 23.73 26.86
CA GLY A 295 -18.07 24.98 26.12
C GLY A 295 -18.39 24.78 24.63
N GLU A 296 -18.67 23.55 24.22
CA GLU A 296 -18.92 23.19 22.84
C GLU A 296 -20.41 23.21 22.45
N PHE A 297 -20.68 23.49 21.18
CA PHE A 297 -22.02 23.40 20.58
C PHE A 297 -21.94 22.90 19.14
N GLU A 298 -23.05 22.36 18.65
CA GLU A 298 -23.17 21.85 17.28
C GLU A 298 -24.34 22.51 16.56
N ILE A 299 -24.25 22.69 15.25
CA ILE A 299 -25.39 23.16 14.44
C ILE A 299 -26.28 21.95 14.12
N PHE A 300 -27.58 22.13 14.28
CA PHE A 300 -28.58 21.09 13.99
C PHE A 300 -29.59 21.60 12.94
N PRO A 301 -30.32 20.70 12.25
CA PRO A 301 -31.47 21.05 11.44
C PRO A 301 -32.50 21.76 12.28
N ALA A 302 -33.09 22.83 11.75
CA ALA A 302 -34.20 23.51 12.41
C ALA A 302 -35.35 22.54 12.61
N GLY A 303 -35.95 22.56 13.82
CA GLY A 303 -37.02 21.63 14.21
C GLY A 303 -36.56 20.36 14.90
N ASP A 304 -35.23 20.12 15.03
CA ASP A 304 -34.73 19.09 15.93
C ASP A 304 -35.12 19.44 17.39
N THR A 305 -35.49 18.42 18.17
CA THR A 305 -35.92 18.61 19.57
C THR A 305 -34.85 19.17 20.50
N LYS A 306 -33.60 19.09 20.08
CA LYS A 306 -32.41 19.58 20.80
C LYS A 306 -32.06 21.03 20.52
N CYS A 307 -32.72 21.67 19.57
CA CYS A 307 -32.51 23.08 19.24
C CYS A 307 -32.64 23.97 20.47
N LYS A 308 -31.74 24.90 20.66
CA LYS A 308 -31.73 25.91 21.70
C LYS A 308 -31.98 27.31 21.13
N VAL A 309 -31.37 27.61 19.98
CA VAL A 309 -31.50 28.90 19.28
C VAL A 309 -31.67 28.63 17.79
N LYS A 310 -32.71 29.23 17.19
CA LYS A 310 -32.89 29.16 15.73
C LYS A 310 -31.95 30.15 15.04
N LEU A 311 -31.20 29.69 14.08
CA LEU A 311 -30.31 30.53 13.26
C LEU A 311 -30.96 30.93 11.94
N SER A 312 -31.67 29.99 11.33
CA SER A 312 -32.42 30.18 10.07
C SER A 312 -33.66 29.29 10.07
N ASP A 313 -34.41 29.26 8.98
CA ASP A 313 -35.49 28.32 8.81
C ASP A 313 -35.02 26.86 8.73
N GLU A 314 -33.73 26.65 8.47
CA GLU A 314 -33.12 25.34 8.22
C GLU A 314 -32.10 24.91 9.30
N SER A 315 -31.62 25.83 10.16
CA SER A 315 -30.56 25.53 11.13
C SER A 315 -30.79 26.16 12.51
N CYS A 316 -30.26 25.48 13.54
CA CYS A 316 -30.31 25.93 14.93
C CYS A 316 -29.02 25.54 15.67
N ILE A 317 -28.77 26.17 16.82
CA ILE A 317 -27.71 25.77 17.78
C ILE A 317 -28.29 24.71 18.73
N ALA A 318 -27.49 23.67 19.02
CA ALA A 318 -27.74 22.65 20.03
C ALA A 318 -26.50 22.48 20.92
N SER A 319 -26.71 22.14 22.20
CA SER A 319 -25.64 21.88 23.17
C SER A 319 -25.13 20.44 23.16
N ASP A 320 -25.72 19.57 22.33
CA ASP A 320 -25.23 18.22 22.10
C ASP A 320 -24.09 18.28 21.08
N THR A 321 -23.03 17.51 21.30
CA THR A 321 -21.82 17.50 20.45
C THR A 321 -21.55 16.13 19.89
N ALA A 322 -20.77 16.08 18.80
CA ALA A 322 -20.38 14.85 18.07
C ALA A 322 -21.54 13.93 17.66
N THR A 323 -22.77 14.46 17.51
CA THR A 323 -23.99 13.68 17.20
C THR A 323 -24.29 13.63 15.70
N LYS A 324 -24.04 14.72 14.98
CA LYS A 324 -24.21 14.81 13.52
C LYS A 324 -22.92 14.38 12.84
N ARG A 325 -23.00 13.32 12.06
CA ARG A 325 -21.84 12.71 11.42
C ARG A 325 -21.98 12.70 9.91
N TYR A 326 -20.88 12.50 9.22
CA TYR A 326 -20.79 12.50 7.77
C TYR A 326 -20.30 11.17 7.22
N ASN A 327 -21.04 10.60 6.27
CA ASN A 327 -20.63 9.42 5.50
C ASN A 327 -19.60 9.79 4.45
N MET A 328 -18.33 9.51 4.74
CA MET A 328 -17.24 9.82 3.82
C MET A 328 -17.25 8.99 2.52
N ASN A 329 -17.95 7.85 2.50
CA ASN A 329 -18.00 6.95 1.36
C ASN A 329 -19.02 7.39 0.29
N SER A 330 -19.91 8.34 0.61
CA SER A 330 -20.94 8.82 -0.33
C SER A 330 -20.35 9.35 -1.65
N GLU A 331 -19.16 9.93 -1.61
CA GLU A 331 -18.51 10.58 -2.76
C GLU A 331 -17.21 9.90 -3.20
N ARG A 332 -16.70 8.92 -2.43
CA ARG A 332 -15.46 8.25 -2.75
C ARG A 332 -15.60 7.29 -3.92
N TRP A 333 -14.58 7.26 -4.75
CA TRP A 333 -14.38 6.20 -5.73
C TRP A 333 -13.42 5.17 -5.15
N ILE A 334 -13.82 3.89 -5.12
CA ILE A 334 -12.96 2.80 -4.63
C ILE A 334 -11.94 2.41 -5.70
N TYR A 335 -12.38 2.38 -6.97
CA TYR A 335 -11.52 2.21 -8.11
C TYR A 335 -11.47 3.51 -8.90
N SER A 336 -10.28 3.95 -9.21
CA SER A 336 -10.04 5.16 -10.01
C SER A 336 -10.41 4.94 -11.47
N LYS A 337 -10.81 6.00 -12.17
CA LYS A 337 -10.74 6.02 -13.63
C LYS A 337 -9.28 5.92 -14.03
N LEU A 338 -8.97 5.07 -15.01
CA LEU A 338 -7.60 4.77 -15.38
C LEU A 338 -7.45 4.62 -16.90
N LYS A 339 -6.40 5.25 -17.45
CA LYS A 339 -5.84 4.90 -18.75
C LYS A 339 -4.39 4.49 -18.57
N ARG A 340 -3.97 3.42 -19.26
CA ARG A 340 -2.61 2.89 -19.18
C ARG A 340 -2.12 2.47 -20.55
N ASP A 341 -0.89 2.87 -20.85
CA ASP A 341 -0.12 2.47 -22.02
C ASP A 341 1.14 1.74 -21.59
N ASN A 342 1.41 0.57 -22.17
CA ASN A 342 2.67 -0.17 -22.01
C ASN A 342 3.24 -0.46 -23.38
N LEU A 343 4.52 -0.13 -23.57
CA LEU A 343 5.30 -0.46 -24.77
C LEU A 343 6.56 -1.19 -24.36
N SER A 344 6.86 -2.32 -24.98
CA SER A 344 8.18 -2.93 -24.92
C SER A 344 8.71 -3.26 -26.29
N ILE A 345 10.00 -3.02 -26.48
CA ILE A 345 10.74 -3.36 -27.71
C ILE A 345 11.98 -4.10 -27.30
N SER A 346 12.18 -5.30 -27.84
CA SER A 346 13.41 -6.08 -27.65
C SER A 346 14.06 -6.32 -29.01
N PHE A 347 15.37 -6.19 -29.05
CA PHE A 347 16.15 -6.42 -30.25
C PHE A 347 17.44 -7.19 -29.91
N ASP A 348 17.62 -8.34 -30.55
CA ASP A 348 18.80 -9.18 -30.50
C ASP A 348 19.46 -9.21 -31.87
N TYR A 349 20.82 -9.21 -31.93
CA TYR A 349 21.52 -9.26 -33.18
C TYR A 349 22.91 -9.96 -33.05
N ASP A 350 23.13 -11.01 -33.83
CA ASP A 350 24.40 -11.72 -33.88
C ASP A 350 25.39 -10.95 -34.74
N LEU A 351 26.34 -10.28 -34.08
CA LEU A 351 27.43 -9.55 -34.75
C LEU A 351 28.36 -10.52 -35.47
N ASN A 352 28.64 -11.65 -34.84
CA ASN A 352 29.33 -12.80 -35.40
C ASN A 352 28.98 -14.07 -34.60
N GLU A 353 29.58 -15.23 -34.94
CA GLU A 353 29.28 -16.53 -34.31
C GLU A 353 29.52 -16.57 -32.79
N ASN A 354 30.34 -15.67 -32.24
CA ASN A 354 30.70 -15.66 -30.81
C ASN A 354 30.34 -14.37 -30.10
N LEU A 355 29.61 -13.44 -30.74
CA LEU A 355 29.29 -12.14 -30.17
C LEU A 355 27.92 -11.68 -30.64
N SER A 356 27.03 -11.46 -29.69
CA SER A 356 25.66 -10.95 -29.92
C SER A 356 25.47 -9.65 -29.18
N PHE A 357 24.71 -8.74 -29.79
CA PHE A 357 24.18 -7.53 -29.20
C PHE A 357 22.73 -7.77 -28.80
N PHE A 358 22.30 -7.20 -27.66
CA PHE A 358 20.89 -7.19 -27.25
C PHE A 358 20.50 -5.85 -26.67
N SER A 359 19.24 -5.48 -26.84
CA SER A 359 18.70 -4.26 -26.26
C SER A 359 17.25 -4.42 -25.87
N ASP A 360 16.83 -3.68 -24.82
CA ASP A 360 15.44 -3.57 -24.39
C ASP A 360 15.08 -2.10 -24.22
N PHE A 361 13.88 -1.75 -24.67
CA PHE A 361 13.21 -0.49 -24.36
C PHE A 361 11.85 -0.77 -23.75
N LEU A 362 11.56 -0.16 -22.60
CA LEU A 362 10.23 -0.18 -21.98
C LEU A 362 9.75 1.24 -21.75
N TYR A 363 8.49 1.44 -22.00
CA TYR A 363 7.77 2.65 -21.67
C TYR A 363 6.41 2.29 -21.07
N TYR A 364 6.08 2.93 -19.98
CA TYR A 364 4.81 2.85 -19.29
C TYR A 364 4.30 4.26 -19.05
N LYS A 365 3.01 4.48 -19.28
CA LYS A 365 2.31 5.70 -18.88
C LYS A 365 0.96 5.33 -18.28
N SER A 366 0.54 6.06 -17.24
CA SER A 366 -0.83 5.98 -16.72
C SER A 366 -1.36 7.34 -16.32
N ASP A 367 -2.64 7.54 -16.57
CA ASP A 367 -3.42 8.70 -16.16
C ASP A 367 -4.59 8.21 -15.29
N THR A 368 -4.67 8.66 -14.05
CA THR A 368 -5.74 8.29 -13.11
C THR A 368 -6.48 9.51 -12.60
N THR A 369 -7.79 9.37 -12.44
CA THR A 369 -8.63 10.35 -11.75
C THR A 369 -9.43 9.66 -10.66
N GLN A 370 -9.48 10.25 -9.47
CA GLN A 370 -10.17 9.70 -8.30
C GLN A 370 -10.86 10.78 -7.50
N ASN A 371 -12.06 10.50 -6.99
CA ASN A 371 -12.76 11.36 -6.05
C ASN A 371 -12.57 10.89 -4.61
N ASN A 372 -12.38 11.86 -3.72
CA ASN A 372 -12.27 11.67 -2.29
C ASN A 372 -13.26 12.60 -1.56
N SER A 373 -13.54 12.33 -0.27
CA SER A 373 -14.44 13.19 0.52
C SER A 373 -13.97 14.64 0.57
N PRO A 374 -14.86 15.63 0.75
CA PRO A 374 -14.52 17.05 0.88
C PRO A 374 -13.53 17.34 2.01
N SER A 375 -12.85 18.49 1.93
CA SER A 375 -11.92 18.95 2.96
C SER A 375 -12.63 19.16 4.30
N ALA A 376 -11.91 18.98 5.42
CA ALA A 376 -12.45 19.16 6.76
C ALA A 376 -11.44 19.89 7.66
N ALA A 377 -11.93 20.76 8.53
CA ALA A 377 -11.16 21.35 9.62
C ALA A 377 -11.24 20.48 10.87
N PHE A 378 -10.19 20.50 11.65
CA PHE A 378 -10.08 19.86 12.96
C PHE A 378 -9.66 20.93 14.00
N SER A 379 -9.91 20.67 15.27
CA SER A 379 -9.49 21.54 16.38
C SER A 379 -8.01 21.95 16.32
N THR A 380 -7.17 21.03 15.87
CA THR A 380 -5.72 21.28 15.68
C THR A 380 -5.41 22.32 14.62
N SER A 381 -6.34 22.63 13.70
CA SER A 381 -6.20 23.71 12.71
C SER A 381 -6.37 25.10 13.33
N ARG A 382 -7.00 25.20 14.51
CA ARG A 382 -7.21 26.45 15.25
C ARG A 382 -7.93 27.56 14.46
N ILE A 383 -8.84 27.19 13.55
CA ILE A 383 -9.59 28.11 12.70
C ILE A 383 -10.59 28.89 13.55
N ILE A 384 -10.48 30.20 13.57
CA ILE A 384 -11.36 31.06 14.33
C ILE A 384 -12.35 31.78 13.42
N VAL A 385 -13.65 31.69 13.74
CA VAL A 385 -14.68 32.60 13.21
C VAL A 385 -14.61 33.88 13.99
N PRO A 386 -14.14 35.00 13.41
CA PRO A 386 -14.04 36.25 14.16
C PRO A 386 -15.43 36.76 14.59
N ALA A 387 -15.46 37.56 15.68
CA ALA A 387 -16.68 38.17 16.14
C ALA A 387 -17.41 38.96 15.02
N ASN A 388 -16.65 39.66 14.18
CA ASN A 388 -17.19 40.48 13.07
C ASN A 388 -17.50 39.68 11.79
N ASN A 389 -17.41 38.36 11.77
CA ASN A 389 -17.94 37.56 10.68
C ASN A 389 -19.42 37.85 10.47
N TYR A 390 -19.82 38.10 9.20
CA TYR A 390 -21.20 38.48 8.90
C TYR A 390 -22.25 37.48 9.40
N TRP A 391 -21.92 36.17 9.36
CA TRP A 391 -22.82 35.07 9.73
C TRP A 391 -22.68 34.60 11.18
N ASN A 392 -21.75 35.20 11.95
CA ASN A 392 -21.57 34.84 13.35
C ASN A 392 -22.80 35.17 14.18
N PRO A 393 -23.53 34.18 14.74
CA PRO A 393 -24.73 34.42 15.53
C PRO A 393 -24.43 35.15 16.86
N PHE A 394 -23.22 35.10 17.35
CA PHE A 394 -22.76 35.82 18.53
C PHE A 394 -21.94 37.08 18.15
N GLY A 395 -22.09 37.55 16.92
CA GLY A 395 -21.38 38.70 16.40
C GLY A 395 -21.72 40.03 17.03
N PRO A 396 -21.04 41.12 16.66
CA PRO A 396 -21.25 42.45 17.25
C PRO A 396 -22.66 42.97 17.00
N ARG A 397 -23.13 43.92 17.81
CA ARG A 397 -24.38 44.59 17.58
C ARG A 397 -24.38 45.40 16.26
N THR A 398 -23.26 46.08 16.01
CA THR A 398 -23.00 46.81 14.78
C THR A 398 -21.64 46.45 14.24
N PHE A 399 -21.56 46.27 12.92
CA PHE A 399 -20.29 46.07 12.25
C PHE A 399 -19.40 47.32 12.23
N PRO A 400 -18.09 47.21 11.91
CA PRO A 400 -17.18 48.36 11.88
C PRO A 400 -17.62 49.51 10.94
N ASP A 401 -18.41 49.19 9.93
CA ASP A 401 -18.98 50.18 9.00
C ASP A 401 -20.23 50.91 9.55
N GLY A 402 -20.65 50.61 10.78
CA GLY A 402 -21.81 51.19 11.43
C GLY A 402 -23.14 50.51 11.09
N THR A 403 -23.15 49.47 10.26
CA THR A 403 -24.39 48.72 9.96
C THR A 403 -24.75 47.75 11.08
N ASN A 404 -26.05 47.53 11.33
CA ASN A 404 -26.51 46.54 12.31
C ASN A 404 -26.22 45.13 11.81
N ASN A 405 -25.87 44.26 12.71
CA ASN A 405 -25.68 42.84 12.40
C ASN A 405 -27.05 42.11 12.29
N PRO A 406 -27.46 41.68 11.09
CA PRO A 406 -28.75 41.05 10.89
C PRO A 406 -28.80 39.60 11.40
N ASN A 407 -27.64 38.95 11.62
CA ASN A 407 -27.51 37.54 12.00
C ASN A 407 -27.25 37.33 13.50
N ARG A 408 -27.09 38.45 14.26
CA ARG A 408 -26.96 38.37 15.72
C ARG A 408 -28.22 37.82 16.32
N ILE A 409 -28.14 36.75 17.13
CA ILE A 409 -29.29 36.14 17.79
C ILE A 409 -29.90 37.07 18.81
N ALA A 410 -31.21 37.05 18.89
CA ALA A 410 -32.00 37.89 19.82
C ALA A 410 -32.77 37.06 20.83
N TYR A 411 -33.31 35.93 20.43
CA TYR A 411 -34.17 35.07 21.26
C TYR A 411 -33.72 33.62 21.22
N ASP A 412 -33.85 32.93 22.34
CA ASP A 412 -33.79 31.48 22.40
C ASP A 412 -35.07 30.84 21.84
N ILE A 413 -35.14 29.50 21.76
CA ILE A 413 -36.31 28.77 21.23
C ILE A 413 -37.56 28.91 22.13
N SER A 414 -37.39 29.28 23.40
CA SER A 414 -38.50 29.56 24.32
C SER A 414 -39.09 30.96 24.18
N GLY A 415 -38.45 31.83 23.40
CA GLY A 415 -38.80 33.24 23.21
C GLY A 415 -38.16 34.16 24.27
N GLN A 416 -37.21 33.69 25.05
CA GLN A 416 -36.45 34.52 25.97
C GLN A 416 -35.48 35.40 25.20
N ASP A 417 -35.46 36.72 25.51
CA ASP A 417 -34.49 37.67 24.94
C ASP A 417 -33.08 37.41 25.55
N ILE A 418 -32.15 37.00 24.71
CA ILE A 418 -30.76 36.72 25.06
C ILE A 418 -29.80 37.75 24.46
N SER A 419 -30.28 38.67 23.65
CA SER A 419 -29.49 39.63 22.88
C SER A 419 -28.63 40.56 23.75
N GLN A 420 -29.10 40.87 24.96
CA GLN A 420 -28.45 41.78 25.89
C GLN A 420 -27.27 41.13 26.64
N SER A 421 -27.18 39.78 26.65
CA SER A 421 -26.14 39.04 27.33
C SER A 421 -24.89 38.79 26.45
N ILE A 422 -25.02 38.98 25.12
CA ILE A 422 -23.89 38.95 24.21
C ILE A 422 -23.19 40.31 24.26
N PRO A 423 -21.85 40.39 24.41
CA PRO A 423 -21.12 41.67 24.37
C PRO A 423 -21.40 42.46 23.10
N ASP A 424 -21.39 43.78 23.17
CA ASP A 424 -21.69 44.63 22.00
C ASP A 424 -20.66 44.43 20.86
N GLU A 425 -19.41 44.11 21.18
CA GLU A 425 -18.34 43.74 20.26
C GLU A 425 -18.44 42.33 19.70
N GLY A 426 -19.36 41.53 20.25
CA GLY A 426 -19.54 40.13 19.83
C GLY A 426 -18.48 39.17 20.41
N LEU A 427 -18.58 37.87 20.08
CA LEU A 427 -17.74 36.79 20.55
C LEU A 427 -17.12 36.03 19.37
N PRO A 428 -15.82 35.78 19.34
CA PRO A 428 -15.21 34.88 18.39
C PRO A 428 -15.46 33.41 18.77
N ILE A 429 -15.54 32.54 17.79
CA ILE A 429 -15.87 31.11 17.93
C ILE A 429 -14.78 30.30 17.27
N LEU A 430 -14.26 29.27 17.94
CA LEU A 430 -13.33 28.29 17.38
C LEU A 430 -14.12 27.24 16.59
N ILE A 431 -13.68 26.92 15.39
CA ILE A 431 -14.13 25.73 14.66
C ILE A 431 -13.38 24.52 15.20
N ASP A 432 -14.09 23.65 15.90
CA ASP A 432 -13.52 22.43 16.42
C ASP A 432 -13.51 21.34 15.34
N TRP A 433 -14.69 21.02 14.77
CA TRP A 433 -14.81 20.07 13.66
C TRP A 433 -15.81 20.60 12.65
N TYR A 434 -15.40 20.66 11.37
CA TYR A 434 -16.27 21.13 10.27
C TYR A 434 -15.88 20.49 8.95
N ARG A 435 -16.85 20.16 8.10
CA ARG A 435 -16.63 19.67 6.73
C ARG A 435 -17.20 20.61 5.70
N TYR A 436 -16.36 21.07 4.80
CA TYR A 436 -16.68 22.01 3.74
C TYR A 436 -17.28 21.28 2.54
N VAL A 437 -18.53 20.81 2.64
CA VAL A 437 -19.20 20.02 1.58
C VAL A 437 -19.56 20.85 0.36
N ASP A 438 -19.73 22.14 0.51
CA ASP A 438 -20.07 23.11 -0.55
C ASP A 438 -18.94 23.30 -1.56
N ILE A 439 -17.70 22.97 -1.24
CA ILE A 439 -16.59 22.96 -2.21
C ILE A 439 -16.55 21.70 -3.09
N GLY A 440 -17.38 20.70 -2.78
CA GLY A 440 -17.39 19.40 -3.45
C GLY A 440 -16.23 18.46 -3.06
N PRO A 441 -16.17 17.29 -3.69
CA PRO A 441 -15.14 16.28 -3.42
C PRO A 441 -13.74 16.77 -3.82
N ARG A 442 -12.73 16.30 -3.11
CA ARG A 442 -11.34 16.46 -3.55
C ARG A 442 -11.09 15.56 -4.75
N VAL A 443 -10.64 16.14 -5.86
CA VAL A 443 -10.32 15.41 -7.08
C VAL A 443 -8.82 15.20 -7.16
N VAL A 444 -8.42 13.92 -7.25
CA VAL A 444 -7.02 13.52 -7.32
C VAL A 444 -6.73 13.07 -8.74
N ASN A 445 -5.82 13.78 -9.43
CA ASN A 445 -5.32 13.42 -10.74
C ASN A 445 -3.85 13.03 -10.60
N VAL A 446 -3.50 11.82 -11.06
CA VAL A 446 -2.12 11.33 -10.98
C VAL A 446 -1.70 10.83 -12.36
N GLU A 447 -0.67 11.47 -12.91
CA GLU A 447 0.05 11.00 -14.08
C GLU A 447 1.32 10.29 -13.64
N LYS A 448 1.61 9.13 -14.24
CA LYS A 448 2.87 8.42 -14.05
C LYS A 448 3.45 8.04 -15.37
N ASP A 449 4.75 8.17 -15.49
CA ASP A 449 5.52 7.59 -16.57
C ASP A 449 6.78 6.88 -16.07
N THR A 450 7.14 5.83 -16.75
CA THR A 450 8.39 5.10 -16.49
C THR A 450 8.97 4.65 -17.82
N TYR A 451 10.26 4.91 -18.01
CA TYR A 451 10.99 4.34 -19.13
C TYR A 451 12.27 3.63 -18.66
N ARG A 452 12.65 2.64 -19.44
CA ARG A 452 13.90 1.91 -19.28
C ARG A 452 14.51 1.66 -20.64
N ILE A 453 15.78 1.91 -20.75
CA ILE A 453 16.59 1.59 -21.93
C ILE A 453 17.79 0.77 -21.50
N LEU A 454 18.04 -0.33 -22.21
CA LEU A 454 19.12 -1.25 -21.94
C LEU A 454 19.85 -1.61 -23.22
N PHE A 455 21.17 -1.64 -23.15
CA PHE A 455 22.05 -2.17 -24.20
C PHE A 455 23.01 -3.15 -23.59
N GLY A 456 23.24 -4.27 -24.26
CA GLY A 456 24.16 -5.28 -23.80
C GLY A 456 24.89 -6.03 -24.91
N LEU A 457 25.93 -6.69 -24.51
CA LEU A 457 26.72 -7.60 -25.34
C LEU A 457 26.85 -8.93 -24.60
N LYS A 458 26.72 -10.02 -25.32
CA LYS A 458 26.97 -11.36 -24.81
C LYS A 458 27.85 -12.11 -25.80
N GLY A 459 28.66 -13.00 -25.27
CA GLY A 459 29.56 -13.73 -26.15
C GLY A 459 30.26 -14.91 -25.49
N GLU A 460 30.94 -15.66 -26.31
CA GLU A 460 31.72 -16.80 -25.88
C GLU A 460 33.23 -16.58 -26.18
N PHE A 461 34.10 -16.87 -25.21
CA PHE A 461 35.51 -16.89 -25.37
C PHE A 461 36.10 -18.19 -24.79
N ARG A 462 36.50 -19.10 -25.64
CA ARG A 462 36.89 -20.50 -25.27
C ARG A 462 35.66 -21.19 -24.60
N ASN A 463 35.79 -21.54 -23.30
CA ASN A 463 34.74 -22.20 -22.52
C ASN A 463 34.06 -21.22 -21.55
N TRP A 464 34.24 -19.91 -21.76
CA TRP A 464 33.67 -18.87 -20.93
C TRP A 464 32.60 -18.12 -21.68
N ASN A 465 31.40 -18.19 -21.19
CA ASN A 465 30.30 -17.30 -21.59
C ASN A 465 30.35 -16.03 -20.76
N TRP A 466 30.24 -14.89 -21.42
CA TRP A 466 30.22 -13.60 -20.74
C TRP A 466 29.09 -12.73 -21.25
N GLU A 467 28.62 -11.86 -20.38
CA GLU A 467 27.57 -10.88 -20.68
C GLU A 467 27.87 -9.59 -19.94
N THR A 468 27.65 -8.47 -20.61
CA THR A 468 27.69 -7.14 -20.01
C THR A 468 26.54 -6.31 -20.51
N ALA A 469 25.97 -5.48 -19.63
CA ALA A 469 24.93 -4.54 -20.00
C ALA A 469 25.05 -3.23 -19.25
N VAL A 470 24.54 -2.18 -19.87
CA VAL A 470 24.29 -0.88 -19.27
C VAL A 470 22.81 -0.58 -19.42
N PHE A 471 22.18 -0.09 -18.36
CA PHE A 471 20.82 0.40 -18.46
C PHE A 471 20.57 1.66 -17.63
N SER A 472 19.61 2.43 -18.09
CA SER A 472 19.06 3.59 -17.40
C SER A 472 17.55 3.46 -17.33
N SER A 473 17.01 3.72 -16.16
CA SER A 473 15.56 3.77 -15.91
C SER A 473 15.22 5.06 -15.20
N LYS A 474 14.11 5.68 -15.59
CA LYS A 474 13.55 6.84 -14.92
C LYS A 474 12.05 6.63 -14.72
N ALA A 475 11.56 7.01 -13.55
CA ALA A 475 10.13 7.00 -13.21
C ALA A 475 9.75 8.36 -12.64
N ASN A 476 8.64 8.90 -13.12
CA ASN A 476 8.07 10.17 -12.67
C ASN A 476 6.64 9.95 -12.17
N THR A 477 6.20 10.82 -11.28
CA THR A 477 4.81 10.91 -10.81
C THR A 477 4.47 12.38 -10.61
N ASP A 478 3.42 12.85 -11.30
CA ASP A 478 2.78 14.13 -11.08
C ASP A 478 1.42 13.88 -10.43
N ASP A 479 1.25 14.30 -9.17
CA ASP A 479 0.05 14.10 -8.37
C ASP A 479 -0.52 15.47 -8.00
N ILE A 480 -1.72 15.78 -8.51
CA ILE A 480 -2.41 17.04 -8.27
C ILE A 480 -3.75 16.75 -7.58
N THR A 481 -3.99 17.38 -6.45
CA THR A 481 -5.28 17.34 -5.77
C THR A 481 -5.96 18.68 -5.84
N SER A 482 -7.06 18.76 -6.56
CA SER A 482 -7.93 19.92 -6.62
C SER A 482 -8.99 19.93 -5.52
N ASN A 483 -9.65 21.06 -5.32
CA ASN A 483 -10.65 21.31 -4.27
C ASN A 483 -10.07 21.10 -2.85
N ARG A 484 -8.81 21.45 -2.65
CA ARG A 484 -8.19 21.59 -1.33
C ARG A 484 -8.46 22.99 -0.80
N LEU A 485 -8.35 23.17 0.51
CA LEU A 485 -8.47 24.45 1.18
C LEU A 485 -7.16 24.87 1.82
N SER A 486 -6.87 26.17 1.75
CA SER A 486 -5.81 26.81 2.52
C SER A 486 -6.41 27.32 3.85
N ASN A 487 -5.80 26.95 4.98
CA ASN A 487 -6.19 27.43 6.29
C ASN A 487 -6.14 28.98 6.35
N THR A 488 -5.06 29.58 5.85
CA THR A 488 -4.90 31.05 5.77
C THR A 488 -6.01 31.70 4.95
N LEU A 489 -6.39 31.11 3.81
CA LEU A 489 -7.43 31.71 2.94
C LEU A 489 -8.83 31.48 3.52
N VAL A 490 -9.08 30.37 4.21
CA VAL A 490 -10.34 30.14 4.95
C VAL A 490 -10.51 31.20 6.03
N GLU A 491 -9.49 31.47 6.84
CA GLU A 491 -9.59 32.54 7.86
C GLU A 491 -9.84 33.90 7.27
N ARG A 492 -9.24 34.21 6.11
CA ARG A 492 -9.54 35.46 5.39
C ARG A 492 -10.99 35.53 4.91
N ALA A 493 -11.54 34.40 4.41
CA ALA A 493 -12.93 34.32 4.01
C ALA A 493 -13.89 34.45 5.22
N LEU A 494 -13.50 33.93 6.37
CA LEU A 494 -14.26 34.08 7.62
C LEU A 494 -14.18 35.49 8.23
N ALA A 495 -13.12 36.24 7.94
CA ALA A 495 -12.89 37.58 8.53
C ALA A 495 -13.77 38.70 7.92
N LEU A 496 -14.55 38.42 6.89
CA LEU A 496 -15.38 39.43 6.22
C LEU A 496 -16.63 39.75 7.03
N SER A 497 -16.98 41.06 7.11
CA SER A 497 -18.20 41.58 7.76
C SER A 497 -19.33 41.86 6.73
N SER A 498 -19.32 41.18 5.60
CA SER A 498 -20.32 41.29 4.53
C SER A 498 -20.89 39.95 4.14
N PRO A 499 -22.02 39.87 3.41
CA PRO A 499 -22.59 38.61 2.96
C PRO A 499 -21.69 37.72 2.09
N ASN A 500 -20.47 38.19 1.73
CA ASN A 500 -19.44 37.41 1.06
C ASN A 500 -18.53 36.65 2.06
N ALA A 501 -18.75 36.80 3.38
CA ALA A 501 -18.08 36.00 4.38
C ALA A 501 -18.48 34.53 4.22
N TYR A 502 -17.55 33.61 4.49
CA TYR A 502 -17.90 32.20 4.59
C TYR A 502 -18.80 31.97 5.81
N ASN A 503 -19.91 31.24 5.61
CA ASN A 503 -20.87 30.88 6.64
C ASN A 503 -20.70 29.42 7.08
N PRO A 504 -20.07 29.13 8.23
CA PRO A 504 -19.95 27.76 8.73
C PRO A 504 -21.16 27.28 9.53
N PHE A 505 -22.20 28.13 9.76
CA PHE A 505 -23.34 27.85 10.62
C PHE A 505 -24.63 27.44 9.85
N ASN A 506 -24.49 27.20 8.54
CA ASN A 506 -25.62 26.90 7.67
C ASN A 506 -26.05 25.43 7.63
N GLY A 507 -25.23 24.52 8.18
CA GLY A 507 -25.47 23.08 8.10
C GLY A 507 -25.13 22.44 6.75
N GLY A 508 -24.44 23.20 5.86
CA GLY A 508 -23.87 22.68 4.60
C GLY A 508 -24.87 22.07 3.63
N GLY A 509 -26.09 22.65 3.51
CA GLY A 509 -27.11 22.13 2.61
C GLY A 509 -28.00 21.01 3.19
N ASN A 510 -28.19 21.01 4.50
CA ASN A 510 -29.10 20.09 5.20
C ASN A 510 -28.85 18.59 4.90
N TYR A 511 -27.69 18.09 5.31
CA TYR A 511 -27.43 16.66 5.30
C TYR A 511 -28.20 15.95 6.43
N ILE A 512 -29.31 15.31 6.11
CA ILE A 512 -30.03 14.43 7.04
C ILE A 512 -29.71 12.98 6.68
N ASN A 513 -29.22 12.19 7.63
CA ASN A 513 -28.88 10.79 7.46
C ASN A 513 -27.98 10.54 6.22
N TYR A 514 -26.97 11.40 6.04
CA TYR A 514 -25.99 11.30 4.92
C TYR A 514 -26.57 11.63 3.53
N ILE A 515 -27.78 12.13 3.44
CA ILE A 515 -28.42 12.56 2.20
C ILE A 515 -28.60 14.06 2.25
N SER A 516 -28.11 14.78 1.25
CA SER A 516 -28.42 16.21 1.07
C SER A 516 -29.92 16.37 0.87
N THR A 517 -30.60 17.09 1.75
CA THR A 517 -32.04 17.42 1.61
C THR A 517 -32.30 18.57 0.66
N GLY A 518 -31.23 19.15 0.09
CA GLY A 518 -31.31 20.00 -1.08
C GLY A 518 -31.58 21.46 -0.89
N LYS A 519 -31.70 21.98 0.34
CA LYS A 519 -31.87 23.44 0.55
C LYS A 519 -31.23 23.89 1.85
N ASP A 520 -30.13 24.58 1.68
CA ASP A 520 -29.54 25.45 2.69
C ASP A 520 -30.29 26.78 2.66
N GLY A 521 -30.80 27.22 3.79
CA GLY A 521 -31.52 28.52 3.90
C GLY A 521 -30.59 29.73 3.75
N THR A 522 -29.27 29.53 3.94
CA THR A 522 -28.24 30.59 3.84
C THR A 522 -26.96 30.03 3.19
N PRO A 523 -27.00 29.64 1.89
CA PRO A 523 -25.90 29.06 1.19
C PRO A 523 -24.71 30.02 1.07
N ASN A 524 -23.48 29.47 1.11
CA ASN A 524 -22.30 30.23 0.81
C ASN A 524 -22.33 30.72 -0.63
N ARG A 525 -21.84 31.93 -0.87
CA ARG A 525 -21.67 32.46 -2.22
C ARG A 525 -20.46 31.80 -2.87
N ASP A 526 -20.53 31.59 -4.18
CA ASP A 526 -19.41 31.04 -4.96
C ASP A 526 -18.08 31.78 -4.69
N SER A 527 -18.14 33.14 -4.60
CA SER A 527 -16.96 33.95 -4.31
C SER A 527 -16.33 33.70 -2.94
N ALA A 528 -17.13 33.31 -1.92
CA ALA A 528 -16.62 32.93 -0.61
C ALA A 528 -15.94 31.56 -0.65
N ILE A 529 -16.53 30.61 -1.36
CA ILE A 529 -16.00 29.26 -1.56
C ILE A 529 -14.71 29.30 -2.38
N GLU A 530 -14.76 29.91 -3.58
CA GLU A 530 -13.61 29.98 -4.51
C GLU A 530 -12.40 30.70 -3.91
N SER A 531 -12.61 31.66 -3.01
CA SER A 531 -11.52 32.43 -2.40
C SER A 531 -10.59 31.59 -1.52
N ALA A 532 -11.03 30.42 -1.07
CA ALA A 532 -10.29 29.54 -0.15
C ALA A 532 -9.76 28.26 -0.82
N ILE A 533 -10.21 27.97 -2.04
CA ILE A 533 -9.83 26.76 -2.79
C ILE A 533 -8.42 26.90 -3.37
N ILE A 534 -7.67 25.83 -3.27
CA ILE A 534 -6.32 25.67 -3.86
C ILE A 534 -6.18 24.31 -4.54
N ASP A 535 -5.31 24.23 -5.51
CA ASP A 535 -4.73 22.98 -5.99
C ASP A 535 -3.42 22.72 -5.26
N VAL A 536 -3.15 21.45 -4.95
CA VAL A 536 -1.95 21.03 -4.23
C VAL A 536 -1.27 19.95 -5.03
N TYR A 537 0.02 20.13 -5.34
CA TYR A 537 0.79 19.17 -6.09
C TYR A 537 1.81 18.39 -5.22
N ARG A 538 2.21 17.24 -5.75
CA ARG A 538 3.39 16.49 -5.36
C ARG A 538 4.01 15.87 -6.59
N LYS A 539 5.31 16.10 -6.82
CA LYS A 539 6.08 15.56 -7.92
C LYS A 539 7.14 14.63 -7.38
N GLY A 540 7.17 13.41 -7.88
CA GLY A 540 8.16 12.43 -7.52
C GLY A 540 8.99 12.02 -8.73
N GLU A 541 10.30 11.95 -8.56
CA GLU A 541 11.23 11.46 -9.57
C GLU A 541 12.12 10.37 -8.99
N ARG A 542 12.41 9.35 -9.77
CA ARG A 542 13.39 8.34 -9.43
C ARG A 542 14.21 7.96 -10.65
N GLU A 543 15.51 7.75 -10.45
CA GLU A 543 16.45 7.31 -11.47
C GLU A 543 17.23 6.10 -10.97
N LEU A 544 17.39 5.09 -11.84
CA LEU A 544 18.24 3.92 -11.60
C LEU A 544 19.12 3.69 -12.81
N ASN A 545 20.42 3.85 -12.61
CA ASN A 545 21.44 3.57 -13.62
C ASN A 545 22.30 2.42 -13.17
N SER A 546 22.62 1.48 -14.07
CA SER A 546 23.44 0.33 -13.72
C SER A 546 24.30 -0.12 -14.89
N VAL A 547 25.47 -0.64 -14.54
CA VAL A 547 26.33 -1.39 -15.43
C VAL A 547 26.72 -2.70 -14.77
N ASP A 548 26.66 -3.81 -15.51
CA ASP A 548 26.98 -5.14 -15.01
C ASP A 548 27.90 -5.90 -15.97
N PHE A 549 28.65 -6.82 -15.39
CA PHE A 549 29.44 -7.81 -16.11
C PHE A 549 29.29 -9.16 -15.43
N LYS A 550 28.98 -10.18 -16.21
CA LYS A 550 28.80 -11.58 -15.79
C LYS A 550 29.71 -12.50 -16.61
N ILE A 551 30.28 -13.49 -15.97
CA ILE A 551 31.10 -14.53 -16.62
C ILE A 551 30.70 -15.90 -16.06
N ILE A 552 30.58 -16.90 -16.94
CA ILE A 552 30.13 -18.24 -16.62
C ILE A 552 31.07 -19.26 -17.28
N ASN A 553 31.38 -20.32 -16.54
CA ASN A 553 32.07 -21.50 -17.12
C ASN A 553 31.50 -22.76 -16.47
N ASN A 554 30.83 -23.60 -17.26
CA ASN A 554 30.21 -24.83 -16.79
C ASN A 554 31.22 -26.00 -16.63
N SER A 555 32.53 -25.74 -16.71
CA SER A 555 33.57 -26.77 -16.63
C SER A 555 34.94 -26.16 -16.24
N ILE A 556 35.01 -25.47 -15.07
CA ILE A 556 36.27 -24.88 -14.62
C ILE A 556 37.29 -25.95 -14.20
N PHE A 557 36.84 -27.06 -13.63
CA PHE A 557 37.58 -28.29 -13.36
C PHE A 557 36.62 -29.47 -13.24
N SER A 558 37.14 -30.69 -13.20
CA SER A 558 36.33 -31.89 -13.10
C SER A 558 36.62 -32.65 -11.79
N LEU A 559 35.55 -33.01 -11.09
CA LEU A 559 35.53 -33.98 -10.01
C LEU A 559 35.28 -35.37 -10.61
N ARG A 560 35.48 -36.46 -9.81
CA ARG A 560 35.09 -37.82 -10.22
C ARG A 560 33.57 -37.92 -10.55
N SER A 561 32.76 -37.08 -9.95
CA SER A 561 31.29 -37.01 -10.07
C SER A 561 30.78 -36.12 -11.21
N GLY A 562 31.64 -35.30 -11.83
CA GLY A 562 31.22 -34.40 -12.91
C GLY A 562 32.00 -33.11 -12.96
N LYS A 563 31.58 -32.19 -13.83
CA LYS A 563 32.21 -30.90 -14.06
C LYS A 563 31.71 -29.91 -13.02
N VAL A 564 32.60 -29.07 -12.50
CA VAL A 564 32.27 -27.97 -11.60
C VAL A 564 31.99 -26.74 -12.42
N SER A 565 30.80 -26.16 -12.22
CA SER A 565 30.37 -24.93 -12.86
C SER A 565 30.66 -23.71 -11.97
N PHE A 566 31.00 -22.60 -12.59
CA PHE A 566 31.30 -21.32 -11.94
C PHE A 566 30.56 -20.18 -12.63
N ALA A 567 29.99 -19.27 -11.84
CA ALA A 567 29.58 -17.94 -12.29
C ALA A 567 30.16 -16.86 -11.37
N GLY A 568 30.54 -15.74 -11.95
CA GLY A 568 30.98 -14.57 -11.19
C GLY A 568 30.62 -13.29 -11.91
N GLY A 569 30.55 -12.19 -11.17
CA GLY A 569 30.22 -10.90 -11.81
C GLY A 569 30.44 -9.71 -10.91
N LEU A 570 30.37 -8.56 -11.58
CA LEU A 570 30.49 -7.23 -11.00
C LEU A 570 29.24 -6.43 -11.38
N GLU A 571 28.80 -5.59 -10.48
CA GLU A 571 27.68 -4.65 -10.72
C GLU A 571 27.99 -3.32 -10.06
N PHE A 572 27.78 -2.24 -10.79
CA PHE A 572 27.71 -0.89 -10.24
C PHE A 572 26.35 -0.31 -10.55
N ARG A 573 25.66 0.24 -9.53
CA ARG A 573 24.37 0.92 -9.70
C ARG A 573 24.31 2.22 -8.92
N SER A 574 23.56 3.17 -9.45
CA SER A 574 23.27 4.46 -8.84
C SER A 574 21.74 4.62 -8.79
N ASP A 575 21.21 4.82 -7.59
CA ASP A 575 19.78 5.06 -7.32
C ASP A 575 19.62 6.47 -6.76
N LYS A 576 18.80 7.31 -7.40
CA LYS A 576 18.48 8.67 -6.98
C LYS A 576 16.96 8.81 -6.87
N PHE A 577 16.49 9.53 -5.87
CA PHE A 577 15.09 9.96 -5.78
C PHE A 577 14.98 11.44 -5.41
N GLU A 578 13.86 12.02 -5.81
CA GLU A 578 13.46 13.38 -5.47
C GLU A 578 11.94 13.41 -5.28
N ASP A 579 11.48 14.10 -4.23
CA ASP A 579 10.07 14.24 -3.85
C ASP A 579 9.82 15.72 -3.54
N ASP A 580 9.27 16.45 -4.52
CA ASP A 580 8.97 17.90 -4.52
C ASP A 580 7.49 18.08 -4.19
N ARG A 581 7.20 18.87 -3.18
CA ARG A 581 5.85 19.14 -2.70
C ARG A 581 5.48 20.60 -2.89
N ASP A 582 4.18 20.83 -2.97
CA ASP A 582 3.62 22.18 -2.99
C ASP A 582 4.15 23.02 -1.80
N PRO A 583 4.54 24.29 -2.01
CA PRO A 583 5.08 25.15 -0.96
C PRO A 583 4.17 25.32 0.26
N ARG A 584 2.86 25.10 0.14
CA ARG A 584 1.92 25.10 1.26
C ARG A 584 1.95 23.79 2.05
N LEU A 585 2.40 22.69 1.41
CA LEU A 585 2.49 21.38 2.01
C LEU A 585 3.86 21.13 2.61
N ASP A 586 4.95 21.65 2.03
CA ASP A 586 6.32 21.49 2.52
C ASP A 586 6.65 22.40 3.73
N GLY A 587 5.80 23.40 4.00
CA GLY A 587 5.95 24.36 5.08
C GLY A 587 6.72 25.63 4.68
N THR A 588 7.05 25.83 3.41
CA THR A 588 7.61 27.07 2.86
C THR A 588 6.59 28.22 3.01
N ILE A 589 5.33 27.96 2.64
CA ILE A 589 4.18 28.81 2.92
C ILE A 589 3.52 28.27 4.18
N LYS A 590 3.64 29.01 5.28
CA LYS A 590 3.09 28.62 6.57
C LYS A 590 1.63 29.07 6.69
N TYR A 591 0.86 28.29 7.43
CA TYR A 591 -0.42 28.76 7.92
C TYR A 591 -0.24 30.03 8.74
N THR A 592 -0.96 31.07 8.40
CA THR A 592 -0.97 32.37 9.07
C THR A 592 -2.40 32.71 9.42
N ASP A 593 -2.68 32.85 10.71
CA ASP A 593 -4.02 33.20 11.18
C ASP A 593 -4.40 34.65 10.91
N LYS A 594 -5.60 35.03 11.34
CA LYS A 594 -6.14 36.40 11.19
C LYS A 594 -5.31 37.48 11.93
N ASP A 595 -4.58 37.12 12.96
CA ASP A 595 -3.76 38.03 13.76
C ASP A 595 -2.31 38.15 13.24
N GLY A 596 -1.97 37.34 12.24
CA GLY A 596 -0.65 37.29 11.60
C GLY A 596 0.31 36.33 12.27
N ASP A 597 -0.17 35.50 13.21
CA ASP A 597 0.62 34.47 13.85
C ASP A 597 0.82 33.26 12.94
N THR A 598 2.00 32.65 13.00
CA THR A 598 2.34 31.48 12.18
C THR A 598 2.53 30.24 13.04
N PHE A 599 2.03 29.09 12.53
CA PHE A 599 2.08 27.83 13.23
C PHE A 599 3.04 26.86 12.51
N PRO A 600 4.23 26.59 13.04
CA PRO A 600 5.28 25.84 12.34
C PRO A 600 4.96 24.38 12.09
N PHE A 601 4.01 23.80 12.83
CA PHE A 601 3.63 22.39 12.74
C PHE A 601 2.23 22.14 12.15
N VAL A 602 1.58 23.20 11.68
CA VAL A 602 0.30 23.13 10.97
C VAL A 602 0.54 23.52 9.53
N SER A 603 0.17 22.65 8.60
CA SER A 603 0.24 22.96 7.18
C SER A 603 -0.79 24.01 6.82
N ASP A 604 -0.46 24.90 5.87
CA ASP A 604 -1.49 25.78 5.28
C ASP A 604 -2.52 24.99 4.44
N VAL A 605 -2.16 23.79 4.01
CA VAL A 605 -3.12 22.86 3.38
C VAL A 605 -3.97 22.21 4.47
N MET A 606 -5.24 22.55 4.53
CA MET A 606 -6.18 22.06 5.54
C MET A 606 -6.17 20.52 5.64
N ASN A 607 -6.17 19.99 6.85
CA ASN A 607 -6.12 18.55 7.15
C ASN A 607 -4.89 17.85 6.51
N SER A 608 -3.74 18.53 6.59
CA SER A 608 -2.45 17.96 6.21
C SER A 608 -1.39 18.36 7.24
N SER A 609 -0.38 17.52 7.40
CA SER A 609 0.79 17.86 8.19
C SER A 609 1.88 18.45 7.27
N PRO A 610 2.66 19.41 7.72
CA PRO A 610 3.83 19.88 6.98
C PRO A 610 4.76 18.69 6.71
N THR A 611 5.15 18.52 5.47
CA THR A 611 6.05 17.44 5.05
C THR A 611 7.05 18.04 4.07
N PRO A 612 8.28 18.35 4.52
CA PRO A 612 9.30 18.95 3.69
C PRO A 612 9.68 18.09 2.48
N ASP A 613 10.22 18.72 1.44
CA ASP A 613 10.82 18.04 0.31
C ASP A 613 11.88 17.05 0.76
N ASN A 614 12.02 15.98 -0.01
CA ASN A 614 12.98 14.94 0.31
C ASN A 614 13.72 14.48 -0.95
N SER A 615 15.02 14.25 -0.82
CA SER A 615 15.84 13.72 -1.90
C SER A 615 16.97 12.86 -1.35
N GLY A 616 17.47 11.97 -2.17
CA GLY A 616 18.60 11.14 -1.80
C GLY A 616 19.22 10.41 -2.97
N LYS A 617 20.49 10.02 -2.78
CA LYS A 617 21.26 9.25 -3.75
C LYS A 617 22.02 8.15 -3.04
N ARG A 618 22.15 7.01 -3.71
CA ARG A 618 22.94 5.86 -3.27
C ARG A 618 23.66 5.25 -4.44
N ASP A 619 24.97 5.12 -4.32
CA ASP A 619 25.80 4.35 -5.23
C ASP A 619 26.17 3.02 -4.58
N VAL A 620 26.16 1.93 -5.36
CA VAL A 620 26.42 0.57 -4.87
C VAL A 620 27.37 -0.13 -5.81
N PHE A 621 28.44 -0.67 -5.24
CA PHE A 621 29.36 -1.58 -5.93
C PHE A 621 29.16 -3.00 -5.41
N SER A 622 29.09 -3.99 -6.31
CA SER A 622 28.82 -5.38 -5.93
C SER A 622 29.77 -6.34 -6.64
N VAL A 623 30.16 -7.38 -5.92
CA VAL A 623 30.90 -8.54 -6.46
C VAL A 623 30.19 -9.80 -6.00
N TYR A 624 29.96 -10.75 -6.89
CA TYR A 624 29.39 -12.03 -6.54
C TYR A 624 30.12 -13.22 -7.22
N THR A 625 30.00 -14.37 -6.56
CA THR A 625 30.51 -15.64 -7.07
C THR A 625 29.56 -16.77 -6.74
N GLU A 626 29.47 -17.75 -7.63
CA GLU A 626 28.63 -18.93 -7.48
C GLU A 626 29.34 -20.14 -8.04
N PHE A 627 29.30 -21.29 -7.32
CA PHE A 627 29.81 -22.58 -7.73
C PHE A 627 28.71 -23.63 -7.63
N LEU A 628 28.64 -24.52 -8.61
CA LEU A 628 27.88 -25.76 -8.55
C LEU A 628 28.86 -26.92 -8.58
N LEU A 629 28.84 -27.72 -7.52
CA LEU A 629 29.73 -28.87 -7.32
C LEU A 629 28.88 -30.15 -7.36
N PRO A 630 29.01 -30.99 -8.40
CA PRO A 630 28.46 -32.32 -8.37
C PRO A 630 29.32 -33.17 -7.41
N LEU A 631 28.73 -33.59 -6.28
CA LEU A 631 29.45 -34.39 -5.28
C LEU A 631 29.35 -35.91 -5.55
N VAL A 632 28.17 -36.34 -6.05
CA VAL A 632 27.89 -37.71 -6.47
C VAL A 632 27.17 -37.71 -7.81
N SER A 633 27.54 -38.65 -8.69
CA SER A 633 26.85 -38.90 -9.97
C SER A 633 26.32 -40.33 -10.04
N GLU A 634 25.32 -40.56 -10.91
CA GLU A 634 24.74 -41.88 -11.16
C GLU A 634 25.80 -42.95 -11.45
N GLU A 635 26.86 -42.58 -12.16
CA GLU A 635 28.00 -43.49 -12.53
C GLU A 635 28.76 -44.03 -11.33
N MET A 636 28.72 -43.35 -10.17
CA MET A 636 29.38 -43.80 -8.94
C MET A 636 28.63 -44.94 -8.25
N ASN A 637 27.39 -45.19 -8.63
CA ASN A 637 26.58 -46.32 -8.21
C ASN A 637 26.42 -46.45 -6.68
N ILE A 638 26.23 -45.31 -5.99
CA ILE A 638 26.02 -45.22 -4.54
C ILE A 638 24.53 -45.45 -4.23
N SER A 639 24.24 -46.44 -3.34
CA SER A 639 22.88 -46.77 -2.98
C SER A 639 22.16 -45.57 -2.38
N LEU A 640 20.93 -45.29 -2.85
CA LEU A 640 20.04 -44.16 -2.43
C LEU A 640 20.63 -42.76 -2.73
N ILE A 641 21.72 -42.65 -3.44
CA ILE A 641 22.28 -41.36 -3.89
C ILE A 641 22.58 -41.45 -5.38
N ARG A 642 21.55 -41.13 -6.19
CA ARG A 642 21.73 -41.12 -7.65
C ARG A 642 22.53 -39.93 -8.12
N SER A 643 22.21 -38.75 -7.61
CA SER A 643 23.05 -37.56 -7.77
C SER A 643 22.98 -36.70 -6.49
N LEU A 644 24.08 -36.00 -6.23
CA LEU A 644 24.17 -35.04 -5.12
C LEU A 644 24.93 -33.81 -5.62
N ASN A 645 24.20 -32.66 -5.64
CA ASN A 645 24.77 -31.41 -6.11
C ASN A 645 24.79 -30.39 -4.97
N LEU A 646 25.85 -29.61 -4.87
CA LEU A 646 26.04 -28.55 -3.88
C LEU A 646 26.25 -27.22 -4.59
N GLN A 647 25.36 -26.25 -4.31
CA GLN A 647 25.50 -24.85 -4.71
C GLN A 647 26.11 -24.06 -3.55
N ILE A 648 27.14 -23.27 -3.83
CA ILE A 648 27.74 -22.32 -2.90
C ILE A 648 27.78 -20.97 -3.59
N ALA A 649 27.24 -19.94 -2.97
CA ALA A 649 27.27 -18.58 -3.50
C ALA A 649 27.64 -17.57 -2.41
N GLY A 650 28.22 -16.47 -2.83
CA GLY A 650 28.52 -15.34 -1.96
C GLY A 650 28.50 -14.03 -2.71
N ARG A 651 28.04 -12.98 -2.03
CA ARG A 651 28.01 -11.62 -2.57
C ARG A 651 28.52 -10.62 -1.55
N TYR A 652 29.28 -9.66 -2.03
CA TYR A 652 29.70 -8.46 -1.32
C TYR A 652 29.08 -7.24 -1.99
N GLU A 653 28.49 -6.35 -1.22
CA GLU A 653 27.97 -5.05 -1.67
C GLU A 653 28.53 -3.94 -0.79
N ASP A 654 28.97 -2.85 -1.41
CA ASP A 654 29.43 -1.62 -0.76
C ASP A 654 28.53 -0.45 -1.15
N PHE A 655 27.91 0.17 -0.15
CA PHE A 655 26.94 1.24 -0.30
C PHE A 655 27.55 2.56 0.14
N SER A 656 27.36 3.60 -0.64
CA SER A 656 27.93 4.94 -0.37
C SER A 656 27.45 5.58 0.94
N ASP A 657 26.34 5.11 1.51
CA ASP A 657 25.66 5.74 2.66
C ASP A 657 25.57 4.86 3.93
N ILE A 658 25.64 3.55 3.80
CA ILE A 658 25.44 2.61 4.92
C ILE A 658 26.58 1.61 5.12
N GLY A 659 27.69 1.73 4.33
CA GLY A 659 28.83 0.82 4.37
C GLY A 659 28.57 -0.50 3.65
N SER A 660 29.36 -1.52 3.98
CA SER A 660 29.40 -2.77 3.22
C SER A 660 28.71 -3.95 3.90
N LYS A 661 28.27 -4.93 3.08
CA LYS A 661 27.62 -6.16 3.52
C LYS A 661 28.09 -7.36 2.69
N SER A 662 28.31 -8.51 3.37
CA SER A 662 28.60 -9.79 2.74
C SER A 662 27.56 -10.83 3.15
N VAL A 663 27.07 -11.61 2.20
CA VAL A 663 26.06 -12.64 2.44
C VAL A 663 26.40 -13.94 1.69
N PRO A 664 26.41 -15.09 2.39
CA PRO A 664 26.61 -16.41 1.80
C PRO A 664 25.27 -17.13 1.55
N LYS A 665 25.30 -18.11 0.65
CA LYS A 665 24.24 -19.10 0.44
C LYS A 665 24.86 -20.48 0.20
N ILE A 666 24.22 -21.51 0.76
CA ILE A 666 24.51 -22.91 0.48
C ILE A 666 23.17 -23.59 0.16
N ALA A 667 23.12 -24.36 -0.93
CA ALA A 667 21.99 -25.21 -1.24
C ALA A 667 22.44 -26.59 -1.69
N ILE A 668 21.66 -27.60 -1.38
CA ILE A 668 21.94 -29.01 -1.68
C ILE A 668 20.74 -29.62 -2.39
N GLY A 669 21.03 -30.36 -3.46
CA GLY A 669 20.04 -31.15 -4.19
C GLY A 669 20.45 -32.60 -4.23
N TRP A 670 19.60 -33.47 -3.73
CA TRP A 670 19.82 -34.89 -3.61
C TRP A 670 18.76 -35.69 -4.37
N GLU A 671 19.13 -36.25 -5.50
CA GLU A 671 18.33 -37.21 -6.24
C GLU A 671 18.46 -38.59 -5.58
N VAL A 672 17.48 -38.97 -4.80
CA VAL A 672 17.46 -40.26 -4.06
C VAL A 672 17.22 -41.40 -5.06
N THR A 673 16.22 -41.23 -5.91
CA THR A 673 15.81 -42.13 -7.00
C THR A 673 15.43 -41.27 -8.22
N ARG A 674 15.03 -41.90 -9.35
CA ARG A 674 14.50 -41.18 -10.51
C ARG A 674 13.21 -40.41 -10.20
N ASP A 675 12.47 -40.87 -9.20
CA ASP A 675 11.15 -40.36 -8.84
C ASP A 675 11.21 -39.38 -7.66
N LEU A 676 12.27 -39.41 -6.84
CA LEU A 676 12.35 -38.63 -5.61
C LEU A 676 13.61 -37.75 -5.57
N PHE A 677 13.40 -36.47 -5.44
CA PHE A 677 14.42 -35.45 -5.24
C PHE A 677 14.19 -34.70 -3.92
N ILE A 678 15.24 -34.53 -3.13
CA ILE A 678 15.23 -33.77 -1.87
C ILE A 678 16.12 -32.56 -2.05
N ARG A 679 15.66 -31.42 -1.55
CA ARG A 679 16.40 -30.16 -1.59
C ARG A 679 16.49 -29.51 -0.22
N GLY A 680 17.52 -28.71 0.00
CA GLY A 680 17.67 -27.90 1.20
C GLY A 680 18.51 -26.68 0.93
N SER A 681 18.18 -25.57 1.55
CA SER A 681 18.97 -24.34 1.46
C SER A 681 19.12 -23.65 2.80
N LEU A 682 20.25 -22.95 2.95
CA LEU A 682 20.53 -22.00 4.02
C LEU A 682 21.14 -20.75 3.39
N SER A 683 20.51 -19.63 3.56
CA SER A 683 21.00 -18.35 3.01
C SER A 683 20.90 -17.22 4.03
N LYS A 684 21.91 -16.35 4.04
CA LYS A 684 21.82 -15.04 4.67
C LYS A 684 21.30 -14.04 3.64
N GLY A 685 20.41 -13.18 4.08
CA GLY A 685 19.88 -12.09 3.28
C GLY A 685 19.97 -10.77 4.04
N PHE A 686 19.69 -9.68 3.34
CA PHE A 686 19.58 -8.36 3.96
C PHE A 686 18.72 -7.43 3.13
N ARG A 687 18.14 -6.45 3.81
CA ARG A 687 17.46 -5.31 3.22
C ARG A 687 18.11 -4.03 3.69
N VAL A 688 18.34 -3.10 2.77
CA VAL A 688 18.89 -1.80 3.13
C VAL A 688 17.76 -0.83 3.50
N PRO A 689 17.99 0.10 4.47
CA PRO A 689 17.06 1.20 4.71
C PRO A 689 16.79 1.92 3.38
N ASN A 690 15.52 2.22 3.07
CA ASN A 690 15.25 2.98 1.86
C ASN A 690 15.73 4.44 2.03
N LEU A 691 15.92 5.14 0.91
CA LEU A 691 16.47 6.50 0.94
C LEU A 691 15.58 7.49 1.68
N ILE A 692 14.25 7.24 1.75
CA ILE A 692 13.32 8.06 2.52
C ILE A 692 13.58 7.87 4.02
N GLN A 693 13.70 6.63 4.50
CA GLN A 693 13.98 6.32 5.91
C GLN A 693 15.31 6.94 6.42
N ILE A 694 16.25 7.18 5.52
CA ILE A 694 17.54 7.80 5.85
C ILE A 694 17.47 9.33 5.81
N ASN A 695 16.81 9.88 4.78
CA ASN A 695 16.90 11.30 4.44
C ASN A 695 15.65 12.12 4.81
N GLU A 696 14.56 11.48 5.28
CA GLU A 696 13.33 12.17 5.62
C GLU A 696 13.58 13.27 6.65
N SER A 697 13.17 14.48 6.33
CA SER A 697 13.16 15.60 7.24
C SER A 697 12.09 15.40 8.32
N ILE A 698 12.04 16.28 9.30
CA ILE A 698 11.06 16.22 10.39
C ILE A 698 9.64 16.22 9.82
N VAL A 699 8.90 15.13 10.07
CA VAL A 699 7.47 15.00 9.79
C VAL A 699 6.71 15.06 11.10
N SER A 700 5.79 16.01 11.21
CA SER A 700 4.94 16.18 12.38
C SER A 700 3.54 15.66 12.14
N ARG A 701 2.93 15.03 13.15
CA ARG A 701 1.53 14.60 13.14
C ARG A 701 0.89 14.92 14.49
N GLN A 702 -0.36 15.35 14.47
CA GLN A 702 -1.18 15.50 15.68
C GLN A 702 -1.96 14.20 15.94
N LEU A 703 -1.95 13.75 17.18
CA LEU A 703 -2.57 12.51 17.63
C LEU A 703 -3.10 12.69 19.05
N SER A 704 -4.29 12.14 19.36
CA SER A 704 -4.73 12.02 20.75
C SER A 704 -4.08 10.80 21.41
N ARG A 705 -3.52 10.96 22.60
CA ARG A 705 -2.84 9.90 23.36
C ARG A 705 -3.05 10.10 24.86
N ASP A 706 -3.16 8.96 25.55
CA ASP A 706 -3.16 8.94 27.00
C ASP A 706 -1.79 9.38 27.56
N ASP A 707 -1.78 10.35 28.43
CA ASP A 707 -0.61 10.65 29.24
C ASP A 707 -0.58 9.69 30.45
N ALA A 708 0.20 8.63 30.31
CA ALA A 708 0.24 7.56 31.32
C ALA A 708 0.60 8.05 32.72
N TYR A 709 1.36 9.14 32.86
CA TYR A 709 1.70 9.71 34.17
C TYR A 709 0.50 10.47 34.78
N LEU A 710 -0.24 11.22 33.97
CA LEU A 710 -1.47 11.89 34.38
C LEU A 710 -2.56 10.86 34.70
N CYS A 711 -2.72 9.82 33.85
CA CYS A 711 -3.66 8.72 34.13
C CYS A 711 -3.34 8.03 35.46
N LEU A 712 -2.06 7.79 35.77
CA LEU A 712 -1.66 7.22 37.05
C LEU A 712 -1.99 8.14 38.23
N GLN A 713 -1.83 9.46 38.07
CA GLN A 713 -2.23 10.45 39.05
C GLN A 713 -3.75 10.35 39.36
N GLN A 714 -4.58 10.23 38.31
CA GLN A 714 -6.02 10.06 38.45
C GLN A 714 -6.38 8.71 39.11
N ILE A 715 -5.75 7.61 38.71
CA ILE A 715 -5.94 6.29 39.35
C ILE A 715 -5.65 6.40 40.85
N ARG A 716 -4.56 7.05 41.24
CA ARG A 716 -4.18 7.18 42.64
C ARG A 716 -5.07 8.14 43.46
N SER A 717 -5.64 9.17 42.82
CA SER A 717 -6.50 10.14 43.47
C SER A 717 -7.97 9.74 43.52
N GLN A 718 -8.48 9.10 42.44
CA GLN A 718 -9.92 8.84 42.23
C GLN A 718 -10.26 7.36 42.11
N GLY A 719 -9.24 6.49 41.96
CA GLY A 719 -9.41 5.02 41.77
C GLY A 719 -9.78 4.61 40.35
N GLN A 720 -9.87 5.53 39.41
CA GLN A 720 -10.21 5.26 38.01
C GLN A 720 -9.54 6.30 37.09
N ILE A 721 -9.44 5.97 35.79
CA ILE A 721 -9.07 6.90 34.73
C ILE A 721 -10.34 7.65 34.33
N ASP A 722 -10.28 8.99 34.31
CA ASP A 722 -11.39 9.83 33.87
C ASP A 722 -11.07 10.50 32.51
N ASP A 723 -10.14 11.46 32.49
CA ASP A 723 -9.74 12.22 31.32
C ASP A 723 -8.24 12.51 31.40
N CYS A 724 -7.46 11.69 30.73
CA CYS A 724 -6.00 11.83 30.69
C CYS A 724 -5.43 11.74 29.27
N ASP A 725 -6.31 11.73 28.24
CA ASP A 725 -5.91 11.81 26.86
C ASP A 725 -6.10 13.22 26.29
N TYR A 726 -5.17 13.65 25.51
CA TYR A 726 -5.22 14.93 24.83
C TYR A 726 -4.34 14.92 23.56
N SER A 727 -4.50 15.95 22.75
CA SER A 727 -3.78 16.07 21.49
C SER A 727 -2.31 16.37 21.73
N ILE A 728 -1.44 15.46 21.29
CA ILE A 728 0.02 15.63 21.33
C ILE A 728 0.59 15.68 19.92
N GLN A 729 1.71 16.35 19.78
CA GLN A 729 2.48 16.35 18.54
C GLN A 729 3.45 15.16 18.53
N ARG A 730 3.33 14.28 17.53
CA ARG A 730 4.36 13.30 17.23
C ARG A 730 5.27 13.80 16.13
N VAL A 731 6.57 13.69 16.34
CA VAL A 731 7.60 14.03 15.36
C VAL A 731 8.39 12.79 15.00
N ALA A 732 8.49 12.50 13.71
CA ALA A 732 9.35 11.46 13.17
C ALA A 732 10.39 12.06 12.23
N GLN A 733 11.55 11.45 12.14
CA GLN A 733 12.64 11.89 11.27
C GLN A 733 13.46 10.70 10.79
N GLY A 734 14.02 10.82 9.58
CA GLY A 734 14.97 9.89 9.01
C GLY A 734 16.24 9.78 9.84
N SER A 735 16.92 8.64 9.76
CA SER A 735 18.12 8.40 10.55
C SER A 735 19.25 7.82 9.72
N LYS A 736 20.37 8.52 9.66
CA LYS A 736 21.63 8.03 9.07
C LYS A 736 22.32 6.95 9.91
N LYS A 737 21.80 6.67 11.11
CA LYS A 737 22.31 5.61 12.01
C LYS A 737 21.68 4.26 11.75
N LEU A 738 20.70 4.18 10.86
CA LEU A 738 20.04 2.95 10.50
C LEU A 738 21.03 1.95 9.90
N LYS A 739 20.92 0.71 10.36
CA LYS A 739 21.68 -0.42 9.85
C LYS A 739 20.81 -1.24 8.89
N PRO A 740 21.41 -2.00 7.96
CA PRO A 740 20.67 -2.98 7.17
C PRO A 740 19.95 -3.99 8.08
N GLU A 741 18.71 -4.30 7.74
CA GLU A 741 18.00 -5.44 8.30
C GLU A 741 18.67 -6.74 7.82
N ASN A 742 18.81 -7.72 8.66
CA ASN A 742 19.41 -9.01 8.34
C ASN A 742 18.34 -10.09 8.24
N SER A 743 18.60 -11.14 7.46
CA SER A 743 17.74 -12.32 7.46
C SER A 743 18.52 -13.62 7.39
N THR A 744 17.93 -14.66 7.96
CA THR A 744 18.34 -16.05 7.80
C THR A 744 17.17 -16.81 7.22
N ASN A 745 17.37 -17.41 6.06
CA ASN A 745 16.38 -18.19 5.36
C ASN A 745 16.82 -19.64 5.32
N THR A 746 15.95 -20.55 5.78
CA THR A 746 16.16 -21.99 5.76
C THR A 746 15.00 -22.64 5.02
N SER A 747 15.28 -23.54 4.09
CA SER A 747 14.26 -24.34 3.42
C SER A 747 14.67 -25.79 3.28
N ILE A 748 13.69 -26.70 3.37
CA ILE A 748 13.84 -28.13 3.10
C ILE A 748 12.62 -28.59 2.33
N GLY A 749 12.82 -29.26 1.21
CA GLY A 749 11.72 -29.70 0.38
C GLY A 749 11.95 -31.02 -0.31
N LEU A 750 10.89 -31.57 -0.85
CA LEU A 750 10.92 -32.76 -1.67
C LEU A 750 10.11 -32.55 -2.95
N ILE A 751 10.57 -33.19 -4.03
CA ILE A 751 9.86 -33.28 -5.29
C ILE A 751 9.68 -34.78 -5.60
N TYR A 752 8.46 -35.18 -5.93
CA TYR A 752 8.12 -36.56 -6.25
C TYR A 752 7.41 -36.64 -7.59
N ASN A 753 8.06 -37.30 -8.55
CA ASN A 753 7.58 -37.52 -9.91
C ASN A 753 7.40 -39.01 -10.18
N PRO A 754 6.29 -39.62 -9.72
CA PRO A 754 6.11 -41.08 -9.77
C PRO A 754 6.11 -41.59 -11.20
N SER A 755 7.04 -42.53 -11.51
CA SER A 755 7.18 -43.12 -12.85
C SER A 755 5.94 -43.92 -13.27
N PHE A 756 5.11 -44.37 -12.31
CA PHE A 756 3.87 -45.12 -12.57
C PHE A 756 2.67 -44.20 -12.93
N VAL A 757 2.76 -42.89 -12.65
CA VAL A 757 1.79 -41.86 -13.07
C VAL A 757 2.56 -40.82 -13.88
N LYS A 758 2.53 -40.93 -15.19
CA LYS A 758 3.25 -40.00 -16.08
C LYS A 758 2.72 -38.58 -15.92
N ASN A 759 3.63 -37.60 -15.96
CA ASN A 759 3.33 -36.16 -15.92
C ASN A 759 2.64 -35.68 -14.62
N LEU A 760 2.75 -36.44 -13.52
CA LEU A 760 2.42 -35.97 -12.20
C LEU A 760 3.69 -35.44 -11.53
N ASN A 761 3.63 -34.19 -11.08
CA ASN A 761 4.67 -33.55 -10.28
C ASN A 761 4.06 -33.16 -8.92
N PHE A 762 4.69 -33.57 -7.84
CA PHE A 762 4.34 -33.22 -6.49
C PHE A 762 5.53 -32.53 -5.81
N SER A 763 5.33 -31.40 -5.18
CA SER A 763 6.36 -30.71 -4.38
C SER A 763 5.82 -30.31 -3.03
N LEU A 764 6.65 -30.42 -2.02
CA LEU A 764 6.38 -29.96 -0.66
C LEU A 764 7.64 -29.36 -0.06
N ASP A 765 7.58 -28.09 0.32
CA ASP A 765 8.68 -27.35 0.91
C ASP A 765 8.28 -26.81 2.28
N TRP A 766 9.07 -27.08 3.31
CA TRP A 766 9.06 -26.33 4.55
C TRP A 766 10.09 -25.19 4.46
N TRP A 767 9.74 -24.04 5.05
CA TRP A 767 10.61 -22.87 5.03
C TRP A 767 10.47 -22.06 6.32
N GLU A 768 11.55 -21.38 6.73
CA GLU A 768 11.57 -20.40 7.82
C GLU A 768 12.43 -19.21 7.41
N ILE A 769 11.92 -18.00 7.70
CA ILE A 769 12.63 -16.75 7.54
C ILE A 769 12.66 -16.04 8.90
N GLU A 770 13.85 -15.87 9.44
CA GLU A 770 14.11 -15.04 10.60
C GLU A 770 14.72 -13.73 10.14
N LYS A 771 14.05 -12.61 10.42
CA LYS A 771 14.43 -11.25 10.05
C LYS A 771 14.76 -10.46 11.31
N GLU A 772 16.00 -10.01 11.43
CA GLU A 772 16.55 -9.27 12.56
C GLU A 772 16.73 -7.78 12.20
N ASP A 773 16.85 -6.91 13.21
CA ASP A 773 17.08 -5.48 13.02
C ASP A 773 15.99 -4.79 12.17
N THR A 774 14.74 -5.21 12.26
CA THR A 774 13.62 -4.66 11.47
C THR A 774 13.50 -3.15 11.67
N ILE A 775 13.54 -2.38 10.60
CA ILE A 775 13.42 -0.91 10.68
C ILE A 775 11.97 -0.54 11.00
N GLY A 776 11.81 0.28 12.03
CA GLY A 776 10.50 0.75 12.50
C GLY A 776 10.63 1.96 13.43
N LEU A 777 9.53 2.23 14.12
CA LEU A 777 9.42 3.23 15.18
C LEU A 777 9.11 2.51 16.48
N PHE A 778 9.64 3.00 17.59
CA PHE A 778 9.37 2.40 18.90
C PHE A 778 7.91 2.57 19.31
N GLY A 779 7.29 3.63 18.82
CA GLY A 779 5.90 4.00 19.08
C GLY A 779 5.80 5.05 20.19
N GLU A 780 5.01 6.08 19.94
CA GLU A 780 4.81 7.16 20.89
C GLU A 780 4.25 6.67 22.24
N ASN A 781 3.35 5.67 22.23
CA ASN A 781 2.82 5.09 23.46
C ASN A 781 3.94 4.44 24.29
N ASN A 782 4.83 3.68 23.66
CA ASN A 782 5.96 3.05 24.35
C ASN A 782 6.93 4.11 24.92
N LEU A 783 7.15 5.23 24.21
CA LEU A 783 7.95 6.34 24.70
C LEU A 783 7.33 7.00 25.94
N ILE A 784 6.01 7.20 25.95
CA ILE A 784 5.26 7.73 27.10
C ILE A 784 5.31 6.76 28.28
N LEU A 785 5.19 5.44 28.03
CA LEU A 785 5.34 4.43 29.08
C LEU A 785 6.78 4.36 29.62
N SER A 786 7.77 4.53 28.76
CA SER A 786 9.18 4.62 29.19
C SER A 786 9.42 5.87 30.06
N ASP A 787 8.81 7.02 29.71
CA ASP A 787 8.83 8.23 30.54
C ASP A 787 8.21 7.97 31.92
N LEU A 788 7.05 7.27 31.95
CA LEU A 788 6.41 6.86 33.21
C LEU A 788 7.35 6.05 34.09
N ILE A 789 8.00 5.02 33.56
CA ILE A 789 8.90 4.15 34.33
C ILE A 789 10.10 4.91 34.85
N LEU A 790 10.75 5.72 34.04
CA LEU A 790 11.91 6.52 34.43
C LEU A 790 11.57 7.50 35.57
N ARG A 791 10.38 8.12 35.47
CA ARG A 791 9.87 9.00 36.54
C ARG A 791 9.57 8.25 37.83
N LEU A 792 8.87 7.12 37.74
CA LEU A 792 8.54 6.31 38.94
C LEU A 792 9.76 5.76 39.62
N ASN A 793 10.74 5.25 38.89
CA ASN A 793 11.98 4.69 39.45
C ASN A 793 12.89 5.76 40.14
N SER A 794 12.73 7.02 39.78
CA SER A 794 13.51 8.17 40.33
C SER A 794 12.64 9.14 41.11
N ASN A 795 11.36 8.82 41.40
CA ASN A 795 10.42 9.68 42.05
C ASN A 795 10.85 9.97 43.50
N ASP A 796 11.17 11.22 43.77
CA ASP A 796 11.46 11.75 45.13
C ASP A 796 10.67 13.05 45.31
N ILE A 797 9.52 13.00 45.97
CA ILE A 797 8.65 14.16 46.20
C ILE A 797 9.33 15.33 46.98
N ASN A 798 10.42 15.02 47.66
CA ASN A 798 11.22 16.06 48.37
C ASN A 798 12.24 16.73 47.44
N ASN A 799 12.50 16.11 46.25
CA ASN A 799 13.51 16.63 45.31
C ASN A 799 13.13 16.33 43.87
N CYS A 800 12.03 16.88 43.42
CA CYS A 800 11.48 16.63 42.08
C CYS A 800 12.37 17.11 40.92
N SER A 801 13.36 17.98 41.20
CA SER A 801 14.32 18.42 40.18
C SER A 801 15.28 17.32 39.70
N ASN A 802 15.43 16.24 40.47
CA ASN A 802 16.32 15.12 40.16
C ASN A 802 15.59 13.92 39.48
N VAL A 803 14.30 14.04 39.23
CA VAL A 803 13.52 12.99 38.58
C VAL A 803 13.99 12.78 37.14
N LYS A 804 14.34 11.54 36.81
CA LYS A 804 14.72 11.15 35.46
C LYS A 804 13.47 11.03 34.57
N PHE A 805 13.61 11.41 33.32
CA PHE A 805 12.54 11.37 32.34
C PHE A 805 13.07 10.93 30.95
N ASN A 806 12.19 10.61 30.05
CA ASN A 806 12.58 10.32 28.69
C ASN A 806 12.72 11.61 27.87
N GLU A 807 13.94 11.88 27.39
CA GLU A 807 14.27 13.12 26.65
C GLU A 807 13.43 13.29 25.36
N ASN A 808 12.88 12.20 24.82
CA ASN A 808 12.01 12.22 23.65
C ASN A 808 10.54 12.56 23.97
N VAL A 809 10.18 12.68 25.26
CA VAL A 809 8.85 13.08 25.72
C VAL A 809 8.95 14.50 26.29
N ILE A 810 8.58 15.47 25.47
CA ILE A 810 8.72 16.89 25.77
C ILE A 810 7.43 17.39 26.42
N ARG A 811 7.56 17.97 27.62
CA ARG A 811 6.45 18.49 28.40
C ARG A 811 6.58 20.00 28.57
N GLU A 812 5.46 20.69 28.70
CA GLU A 812 5.43 22.09 29.13
C GLU A 812 5.71 22.22 30.63
N SER A 813 5.86 23.45 31.05
CA SER A 813 5.97 23.76 32.49
C SER A 813 4.63 23.51 33.17
N ILE A 814 4.65 22.87 34.34
CA ILE A 814 3.40 22.65 35.07
C ILE A 814 2.78 23.97 35.58
N ASP A 815 1.48 24.11 35.50
CA ASP A 815 0.77 25.18 36.18
C ASP A 815 0.88 24.99 37.71
N PRO A 816 1.29 26.00 38.44
CA PRO A 816 1.39 25.91 39.92
C PRO A 816 0.09 25.47 40.60
N SER A 817 -1.07 25.76 40.03
CA SER A 817 -2.38 25.33 40.56
C SER A 817 -2.61 23.82 40.43
N GLU A 818 -1.98 23.15 39.48
CA GLU A 818 -2.12 21.71 39.26
C GLU A 818 -1.10 20.86 40.02
N ALA A 819 0.02 21.50 40.44
CA ALA A 819 1.13 20.78 41.07
C ALA A 819 0.72 20.07 42.39
N GLU A 820 -0.20 20.62 43.14
CA GLU A 820 -0.69 20.03 44.39
C GLU A 820 -1.41 18.71 44.19
N SER A 821 -2.10 18.53 43.08
CA SER A 821 -2.82 17.28 42.72
C SER A 821 -1.88 16.08 42.59
N PHE A 822 -0.66 16.30 42.06
CA PHE A 822 0.37 15.26 41.95
C PHE A 822 1.02 14.95 43.28
N LEU A 823 1.38 15.99 44.08
CA LEU A 823 2.02 15.83 45.37
C LEU A 823 1.13 15.07 46.37
N ASN A 824 -0.16 15.32 46.34
CA ASN A 824 -1.15 14.65 47.21
C ASN A 824 -1.23 13.14 47.01
N VAL A 825 -0.81 12.65 45.84
CA VAL A 825 -0.77 11.21 45.49
C VAL A 825 0.65 10.63 45.45
N GLY A 826 1.64 11.41 45.98
CA GLY A 826 3.00 10.97 46.07
C GLY A 826 3.76 10.95 44.73
N LEU A 827 3.41 11.80 43.80
CA LEU A 827 4.08 11.97 42.50
C LEU A 827 4.69 13.35 42.37
N CYS A 828 5.84 13.46 41.71
CA CYS A 828 6.39 14.73 41.32
C CYS A 828 5.55 15.39 40.20
N PRO A 829 5.26 16.71 40.33
CA PRO A 829 4.42 17.40 39.37
C PRO A 829 5.06 17.46 37.96
N VAL A 830 4.24 17.31 36.93
CA VAL A 830 4.65 17.45 35.52
C VAL A 830 3.59 18.21 34.73
N GLY A 831 4.03 19.01 33.75
CA GLY A 831 3.11 19.62 32.77
C GLY A 831 2.67 18.63 31.68
N ALA A 832 1.72 19.05 30.83
CA ALA A 832 1.20 18.26 29.74
C ALA A 832 2.29 17.91 28.70
N ILE A 833 2.18 16.78 28.05
CA ILE A 833 3.04 16.41 26.93
C ILE A 833 2.68 17.28 25.73
N THR A 834 3.64 18.06 25.24
CA THR A 834 3.47 18.87 24.02
C THR A 834 3.91 18.12 22.78
N ARG A 835 4.99 17.32 22.90
CA ARG A 835 5.61 16.64 21.76
C ARG A 835 6.27 15.33 22.17
N VAL A 836 6.18 14.31 21.29
CA VAL A 836 6.94 13.06 21.37
C VAL A 836 7.79 12.90 20.12
N GLU A 837 9.10 12.69 20.29
CA GLU A 837 10.08 12.50 19.23
C GLU A 837 10.36 11.00 19.04
N ASP A 838 9.81 10.41 17.98
CA ASP A 838 9.93 8.98 17.68
C ASP A 838 10.64 8.79 16.33
N PHE A 839 11.94 8.60 16.37
CA PHE A 839 12.78 8.48 15.18
C PHE A 839 12.95 7.06 14.72
N TYR A 840 13.19 6.87 13.41
CA TYR A 840 13.44 5.54 12.83
C TYR A 840 14.64 4.88 13.49
N ARG A 841 14.45 3.61 13.87
CA ARG A 841 15.48 2.75 14.48
C ARG A 841 15.35 1.31 14.03
N ASN A 842 16.40 0.53 14.25
CA ASN A 842 16.32 -0.92 14.10
C ASN A 842 15.63 -1.50 15.34
N LEU A 843 14.55 -2.23 15.13
CA LEU A 843 13.76 -2.95 16.12
C LEU A 843 14.16 -4.43 16.13
N ASP A 844 13.32 -5.25 16.69
CA ASP A 844 13.56 -6.64 16.92
C ASP A 844 13.24 -7.60 15.79
N THR A 845 13.37 -8.90 16.14
CA THR A 845 13.30 -10.04 15.23
C THR A 845 11.85 -10.37 14.88
N ARG A 846 11.60 -10.58 13.60
CA ARG A 846 10.38 -11.16 13.06
C ARG A 846 10.68 -12.54 12.52
N ILE A 847 9.87 -13.54 12.90
CA ILE A 847 10.00 -14.93 12.43
C ILE A 847 8.72 -15.34 11.73
N ILE A 848 8.85 -15.88 10.53
CA ILE A 848 7.76 -16.51 9.80
C ILE A 848 8.22 -17.86 9.26
N SER A 849 7.37 -18.90 9.40
CA SER A 849 7.61 -20.23 8.85
C SER A 849 6.32 -20.87 8.33
N GLY A 850 6.47 -21.86 7.48
CA GLY A 850 5.33 -22.53 6.88
C GLY A 850 5.70 -23.59 5.86
N PHE A 851 4.68 -24.05 5.13
CA PHE A 851 4.78 -25.08 4.10
C PHE A 851 4.21 -24.58 2.79
N ASP A 852 4.88 -24.90 1.68
CA ASP A 852 4.37 -24.70 0.33
C ASP A 852 4.15 -26.06 -0.34
N LEU A 853 2.93 -26.29 -0.85
CA LEU A 853 2.53 -27.48 -1.61
C LEU A 853 2.32 -27.11 -3.07
N GLY A 854 2.85 -27.93 -3.98
CA GLY A 854 2.59 -27.84 -5.41
C GLY A 854 2.22 -29.21 -5.97
N ILE A 855 1.18 -29.29 -6.78
CA ILE A 855 0.76 -30.49 -7.52
C ILE A 855 0.45 -30.08 -8.95
N ASP A 856 1.14 -30.64 -9.92
CA ASP A 856 0.85 -30.46 -11.34
C ASP A 856 0.64 -31.79 -12.00
N TYR A 857 -0.49 -31.96 -12.71
CA TYR A 857 -0.83 -33.19 -13.39
C TYR A 857 -1.38 -32.93 -14.77
N ASN A 858 -0.68 -33.46 -15.78
CA ASN A 858 -1.05 -33.36 -17.19
C ASN A 858 -1.41 -34.73 -17.75
N PHE A 859 -2.60 -34.85 -18.33
CA PHE A 859 -2.98 -36.12 -18.98
C PHE A 859 -3.89 -35.91 -20.19
N SER A 860 -3.77 -36.82 -21.12
CA SER A 860 -4.65 -36.89 -22.32
C SER A 860 -5.62 -38.04 -22.20
N SER A 861 -6.87 -37.84 -22.60
CA SER A 861 -7.92 -38.81 -22.65
C SER A 861 -8.72 -38.68 -23.97
N ARG A 862 -9.69 -39.58 -24.19
CA ARG A 862 -10.65 -39.44 -25.31
C ARG A 862 -11.48 -38.15 -25.23
N PHE A 863 -11.54 -37.53 -24.05
CA PHE A 863 -12.30 -36.29 -23.79
C PHE A 863 -11.44 -35.04 -23.91
N GLY A 864 -10.19 -35.17 -24.32
CA GLY A 864 -9.24 -34.05 -24.50
C GLY A 864 -8.03 -34.15 -23.62
N PHE A 865 -7.24 -33.09 -23.66
CA PHE A 865 -6.11 -32.84 -22.81
C PHE A 865 -6.56 -32.09 -21.54
N PHE A 866 -6.01 -32.47 -20.38
CA PHE A 866 -6.29 -31.85 -19.10
C PHE A 866 -4.97 -31.45 -18.42
N ASN A 867 -4.95 -30.22 -17.86
CA ASN A 867 -3.92 -29.78 -16.94
C ASN A 867 -4.59 -29.40 -15.61
N ILE A 868 -4.14 -30.01 -14.54
CA ILE A 868 -4.59 -29.72 -13.16
C ILE A 868 -3.38 -29.21 -12.37
N SER A 869 -3.50 -28.02 -11.79
CA SER A 869 -2.47 -27.45 -10.91
C SER A 869 -3.08 -27.00 -9.60
N VAL A 870 -2.52 -27.48 -8.50
CA VAL A 870 -2.90 -27.07 -7.13
C VAL A 870 -1.67 -26.47 -6.46
N ASN A 871 -1.80 -25.27 -5.94
CA ASN A 871 -0.78 -24.66 -5.10
C ASN A 871 -1.41 -24.24 -3.79
N ALA A 872 -0.72 -24.50 -2.67
CA ALA A 872 -1.16 -24.07 -1.36
C ALA A 872 0.04 -23.61 -0.51
N THR A 873 -0.17 -22.59 0.29
CA THR A 873 0.76 -22.12 1.31
C THR A 873 0.06 -22.19 2.65
N LYS A 874 0.69 -22.83 3.63
CA LYS A 874 0.27 -22.83 5.03
C LYS A 874 1.35 -22.18 5.87
N ILE A 875 0.99 -21.09 6.58
CA ILE A 875 1.85 -20.45 7.58
C ILE A 875 1.59 -21.12 8.93
N ASP A 876 2.63 -21.61 9.61
CA ASP A 876 2.52 -22.24 10.92
C ASP A 876 3.02 -21.35 12.05
N LYS A 877 3.79 -20.30 11.73
CA LYS A 877 4.33 -19.35 12.70
C LYS A 877 4.51 -17.99 12.10
N PHE A 878 4.05 -16.94 12.78
CA PHE A 878 4.31 -15.56 12.39
C PHE A 878 4.39 -14.67 13.63
N ILE A 879 5.60 -14.42 14.12
CA ILE A 879 5.85 -13.78 15.42
C ILE A 879 6.75 -12.56 15.24
N GLN A 880 6.36 -11.45 15.87
CA GLN A 880 7.22 -10.31 16.15
C GLN A 880 7.67 -10.45 17.62
N LYS A 881 8.96 -10.65 17.85
CA LYS A 881 9.54 -10.76 19.20
C LYS A 881 9.60 -9.38 19.87
N ALA A 882 9.50 -9.38 21.19
CA ALA A 882 9.78 -8.18 21.99
C ALA A 882 11.29 -7.95 22.08
N GLY A 883 11.72 -6.74 21.82
CA GLY A 883 13.07 -6.32 22.03
C GLY A 883 13.42 -5.92 23.46
N PRO A 884 14.70 -5.59 23.70
CA PRO A 884 15.14 -5.20 25.04
C PRO A 884 14.29 -4.08 25.63
N ASP A 885 14.05 -3.01 24.86
CA ASP A 885 13.27 -1.86 25.31
C ASP A 885 11.79 -2.23 25.57
N VAL A 886 11.18 -3.05 24.71
CA VAL A 886 9.80 -3.55 24.90
C VAL A 886 9.74 -4.52 26.07
N SER A 887 10.73 -5.38 26.22
CA SER A 887 10.82 -6.33 27.35
C SER A 887 10.89 -5.61 28.70
N GLU A 888 11.61 -4.50 28.80
CA GLU A 888 11.64 -3.65 30.00
C GLU A 888 10.24 -3.12 30.36
N LEU A 889 9.48 -2.65 29.35
CA LEU A 889 8.10 -2.19 29.55
C LEU A 889 7.19 -3.34 30.05
N LEU A 890 7.33 -4.54 29.47
CA LEU A 890 6.57 -5.71 29.86
C LEU A 890 6.89 -6.18 31.30
N GLU A 891 8.15 -6.17 31.67
CA GLU A 891 8.57 -6.46 33.04
C GLU A 891 8.02 -5.43 34.04
N ALA A 892 8.05 -4.14 33.69
CA ALA A 892 7.46 -3.09 34.48
C ALA A 892 5.95 -3.22 34.63
N GLN A 893 5.24 -3.69 33.60
CA GLN A 893 3.82 -3.97 33.66
C GLN A 893 3.53 -5.18 34.56
N GLN A 894 4.32 -6.26 34.47
CA GLN A 894 4.20 -7.40 35.35
C GLN A 894 4.48 -7.06 36.82
N GLN A 895 5.35 -6.09 37.08
CA GLN A 895 5.64 -5.55 38.41
C GLN A 895 4.57 -4.56 38.91
N GLY A 896 3.57 -4.22 38.08
CA GLY A 896 2.50 -3.28 38.41
C GLY A 896 2.94 -1.80 38.38
N LEU A 897 4.09 -1.48 37.79
CA LEU A 897 4.54 -0.11 37.55
C LEU A 897 3.77 0.54 36.40
N ILE A 898 3.45 -0.23 35.39
CA ILE A 898 2.54 0.15 34.28
C ILE A 898 1.18 -0.50 34.55
N PRO A 899 0.08 0.25 34.67
CA PRO A 899 -1.26 -0.30 34.75
C PRO A 899 -1.58 -1.21 33.54
N SER A 900 -2.37 -2.27 33.75
CA SER A 900 -2.71 -3.26 32.73
C SER A 900 -3.56 -2.70 31.58
N GLU A 901 -4.18 -1.58 31.77
CA GLU A 901 -4.98 -0.85 30.81
C GLU A 901 -4.15 -0.30 29.65
N PHE A 902 -2.85 -0.02 29.88
CA PHE A 902 -1.96 0.50 28.86
C PHE A 902 -1.42 -0.63 27.98
N SER A 903 -1.60 -0.45 26.68
CA SER A 903 -1.14 -1.39 25.65
C SER A 903 0.33 -1.14 25.31
N ILE A 904 1.18 -2.12 25.51
CA ILE A 904 2.57 -2.11 25.05
C ILE A 904 2.60 -2.63 23.62
N GLN A 905 3.31 -1.93 22.73
CA GLN A 905 3.38 -2.22 21.30
C GLN A 905 4.74 -2.83 20.93
N GLY A 906 4.86 -3.39 19.72
CA GLY A 906 6.12 -3.86 19.14
C GLY A 906 6.40 -5.34 19.29
N PHE A 907 5.47 -6.12 19.84
CA PHE A 907 5.53 -7.60 19.87
C PHE A 907 4.15 -8.19 19.64
N SER A 908 4.05 -9.29 18.92
CA SER A 908 2.78 -9.99 18.71
C SER A 908 3.00 -11.33 18.05
N ASP A 909 2.09 -12.27 18.31
CA ASP A 909 1.79 -13.36 17.39
C ASP A 909 0.86 -12.78 16.30
N LEU A 910 1.35 -12.73 15.06
CA LEU A 910 0.67 -12.13 13.91
C LEU A 910 -0.14 -13.16 13.10
N LEU A 911 0.02 -14.47 13.40
CA LEU A 911 -0.67 -15.52 12.68
C LEU A 911 -2.19 -15.42 12.89
N LYS A 912 -2.95 -15.57 11.84
CA LYS A 912 -4.41 -15.41 11.80
C LYS A 912 -4.91 -14.05 12.33
N LYS A 913 -4.11 -12.99 12.16
CA LYS A 913 -4.48 -11.64 12.60
C LYS A 913 -4.22 -10.64 11.48
N ASP A 914 -5.11 -9.66 11.38
CA ASP A 914 -5.00 -8.45 10.59
C ASP A 914 -4.42 -8.69 9.17
N GLY A 915 -5.02 -9.62 8.42
CA GLY A 915 -4.67 -9.93 7.03
C GLY A 915 -3.55 -10.96 6.86
N SER A 916 -3.26 -11.74 7.89
CA SER A 916 -2.30 -12.85 7.83
C SER A 916 -3.01 -14.20 7.98
N PRO A 917 -3.72 -14.70 6.96
CA PRO A 917 -4.42 -15.99 7.02
C PRO A 917 -3.42 -17.14 7.18
N GLU A 918 -3.85 -18.22 7.82
CA GLU A 918 -3.03 -19.44 7.97
C GLU A 918 -2.84 -20.15 6.63
N ILE A 919 -3.88 -20.19 5.79
CA ILE A 919 -3.89 -20.96 4.53
C ILE A 919 -4.30 -20.04 3.36
N GLN A 920 -3.56 -20.14 2.27
CA GLN A 920 -3.97 -19.65 0.95
C GLN A 920 -3.72 -20.75 -0.08
N ALA A 921 -4.66 -20.94 -1.02
CA ALA A 921 -4.55 -21.97 -2.04
C ALA A 921 -5.17 -21.51 -3.36
N ASN A 922 -4.70 -22.11 -4.46
CA ASN A 922 -5.38 -22.04 -5.73
C ASN A 922 -5.46 -23.41 -6.40
N LEU A 923 -6.51 -23.58 -7.23
CA LEU A 923 -6.70 -24.71 -8.12
C LEU A 923 -6.93 -24.17 -9.52
N LYS A 924 -6.15 -24.67 -10.47
CA LYS A 924 -6.32 -24.43 -11.90
C LYS A 924 -6.69 -25.75 -12.58
N LEU A 925 -7.75 -25.75 -13.37
CA LEU A 925 -8.15 -26.85 -14.25
C LEU A 925 -8.29 -26.33 -15.67
N LEU A 926 -7.48 -26.82 -16.58
CA LEU A 926 -7.56 -26.53 -18.01
C LEU A 926 -8.00 -27.76 -18.77
N TRP A 927 -8.80 -27.54 -19.78
CA TRP A 927 -9.27 -28.55 -20.71
C TRP A 927 -9.17 -28.08 -22.16
N GLN A 928 -8.67 -28.95 -23.03
CA GLN A 928 -8.58 -28.69 -24.47
C GLN A 928 -9.06 -29.91 -25.27
N LEU A 929 -9.94 -29.69 -26.22
CA LEU A 929 -10.41 -30.70 -27.14
C LEU A 929 -10.64 -30.09 -28.54
N ASN A 930 -9.81 -30.48 -29.50
CA ASN A 930 -9.80 -29.92 -30.84
C ASN A 930 -9.66 -28.38 -30.81
N ASN A 931 -10.70 -27.68 -31.24
CA ASN A 931 -10.75 -26.21 -31.28
C ASN A 931 -11.34 -25.57 -30.02
N TRP A 932 -11.80 -26.38 -29.06
CA TRP A 932 -12.38 -25.89 -27.82
C TRP A 932 -11.39 -25.90 -26.70
N GLY A 933 -11.36 -24.82 -25.91
CA GLY A 933 -10.63 -24.70 -24.65
C GLY A 933 -11.57 -24.24 -23.53
N ALA A 934 -11.34 -24.72 -22.32
CA ALA A 934 -12.02 -24.23 -21.14
C ALA A 934 -11.06 -24.22 -19.95
N GLY A 935 -11.27 -23.27 -19.03
CA GLY A 935 -10.52 -23.19 -17.79
C GLY A 935 -11.39 -22.85 -16.60
N LEU A 936 -11.06 -23.43 -15.44
CA LEU A 936 -11.58 -23.05 -14.15
C LEU A 936 -10.41 -22.69 -13.25
N PHE A 937 -10.57 -21.63 -12.50
CA PHE A 937 -9.60 -21.15 -11.52
C PHE A 937 -10.32 -20.87 -10.19
N LEU A 938 -9.90 -21.53 -9.12
CA LEU A 938 -10.38 -21.30 -7.77
C LEU A 938 -9.25 -20.68 -6.95
N LYS A 939 -9.54 -19.62 -6.22
CA LYS A 939 -8.67 -19.04 -5.19
C LYS A 939 -9.37 -19.14 -3.84
N HIS A 940 -8.64 -19.67 -2.86
CA HIS A 940 -9.03 -19.74 -1.45
C HIS A 940 -8.12 -18.84 -0.61
N THR A 941 -8.71 -18.02 0.24
CA THR A 941 -8.03 -17.25 1.29
C THR A 941 -8.67 -17.61 2.62
N GLY A 942 -7.89 -18.15 3.57
CA GLY A 942 -8.39 -18.58 4.87
C GLY A 942 -8.82 -17.43 5.77
N ASP A 943 -9.50 -17.77 6.84
CA ASP A 943 -9.99 -16.87 7.88
C ASP A 943 -8.87 -16.23 8.71
N PHE A 944 -9.16 -15.08 9.29
CA PHE A 944 -8.32 -14.40 10.27
C PHE A 944 -9.16 -13.45 11.13
N VAL A 945 -8.59 -12.95 12.24
CA VAL A 945 -9.30 -12.01 13.11
C VAL A 945 -8.81 -10.57 12.90
N GLN A 946 -9.72 -9.62 13.09
CA GLN A 946 -9.43 -8.19 13.08
C GLN A 946 -9.26 -7.70 14.52
N THR A 947 -7.99 -7.50 14.94
CA THR A 947 -7.64 -7.27 16.37
C THR A 947 -8.18 -5.96 16.93
N ARG A 948 -8.45 -4.97 16.09
CA ARG A 948 -9.05 -3.69 16.51
C ARG A 948 -10.52 -3.80 16.89
N VAL A 949 -11.20 -4.89 16.53
CA VAL A 949 -12.61 -5.15 16.90
C VAL A 949 -12.65 -6.26 17.92
N ARG A 950 -12.84 -5.88 19.18
CA ARG A 950 -12.85 -6.81 20.31
C ARG A 950 -14.17 -6.67 21.07
N ALA A 951 -14.84 -7.79 21.30
CA ALA A 951 -16.04 -7.86 22.11
C ALA A 951 -15.70 -7.78 23.62
N LYS A 952 -16.69 -7.53 24.46
CA LYS A 952 -16.51 -7.45 25.93
C LYS A 952 -16.04 -8.76 26.57
N ASP A 953 -16.33 -9.91 25.94
CA ASP A 953 -15.87 -11.23 26.37
C ASP A 953 -14.42 -11.53 25.98
N GLY A 954 -13.76 -10.62 25.24
CA GLY A 954 -12.39 -10.72 24.82
C GLY A 954 -12.18 -11.31 23.42
N GLU A 955 -13.22 -11.82 22.76
CA GLU A 955 -13.12 -12.34 21.39
C GLU A 955 -12.89 -11.21 20.38
N TYR A 956 -12.21 -11.55 19.27
CA TYR A 956 -12.00 -10.64 18.14
C TYR A 956 -12.98 -10.95 17.01
N TRP A 957 -13.33 -9.93 16.22
CA TRP A 957 -14.13 -10.11 14.99
C TRP A 957 -13.39 -10.98 13.99
N THR A 958 -14.06 -12.05 13.52
CA THR A 958 -13.51 -12.94 12.49
C THR A 958 -13.84 -12.42 11.10
N ILE A 959 -12.85 -12.33 10.25
CA ILE A 959 -12.99 -12.18 8.81
C ILE A 959 -13.00 -13.60 8.25
N ASP A 960 -14.14 -14.02 7.74
CA ASP A 960 -14.35 -15.40 7.25
C ASP A 960 -13.48 -15.71 6.03
N GLU A 961 -13.39 -16.99 5.70
CA GLU A 961 -12.70 -17.44 4.48
C GLU A 961 -13.36 -16.87 3.22
N TYR A 962 -12.55 -16.65 2.19
CA TYR A 962 -12.99 -16.07 0.92
C TYR A 962 -12.60 -16.96 -0.26
N ASN A 963 -13.62 -17.43 -1.01
CA ASN A 963 -13.48 -18.39 -2.09
C ASN A 963 -13.97 -17.81 -3.42
N LYS A 964 -13.06 -17.58 -4.38
CA LYS A 964 -13.42 -17.10 -5.72
C LYS A 964 -13.24 -18.18 -6.77
N VAL A 965 -14.27 -18.42 -7.57
CA VAL A 965 -14.22 -19.30 -8.73
C VAL A 965 -14.43 -18.50 -10.01
N SER A 966 -13.47 -18.56 -10.92
CA SER A 966 -13.51 -17.92 -12.23
C SER A 966 -13.37 -18.97 -13.32
N GLY A 967 -13.94 -18.72 -14.50
CA GLY A 967 -13.82 -19.65 -15.61
C GLY A 967 -14.04 -19.00 -16.96
N TYR A 968 -13.64 -19.69 -17.99
CA TYR A 968 -13.85 -19.28 -19.37
C TYR A 968 -14.09 -20.48 -20.28
N LEU A 969 -14.67 -20.18 -21.45
CA LEU A 969 -14.78 -21.07 -22.59
C LEU A 969 -14.22 -20.33 -23.80
N ASP A 970 -13.37 -20.99 -24.58
CA ASP A 970 -12.89 -20.42 -25.83
C ASP A 970 -13.04 -21.39 -27.03
N TYR A 971 -13.06 -20.79 -28.20
CA TYR A 971 -13.09 -21.49 -29.47
C TYR A 971 -12.06 -20.90 -30.44
N THR A 972 -11.19 -21.75 -30.96
CA THR A 972 -10.10 -21.36 -31.85
C THR A 972 -10.45 -21.73 -33.28
N ILE A 973 -10.44 -20.76 -34.19
CA ILE A 973 -10.66 -20.91 -35.61
C ILE A 973 -9.29 -20.91 -36.30
N ASN A 974 -8.91 -22.08 -36.86
CA ASN A 974 -7.67 -22.20 -37.63
C ASN A 974 -7.98 -22.05 -39.12
N ARG A 975 -7.30 -21.11 -39.78
CA ARG A 975 -7.43 -20.90 -41.21
C ARG A 975 -6.04 -20.68 -41.82
N ASN A 976 -5.53 -21.70 -42.53
CA ASN A 976 -4.15 -21.75 -43.05
C ASN A 976 -3.13 -21.56 -41.93
N SER A 977 -2.30 -20.52 -42.00
CA SER A 977 -1.34 -20.14 -40.97
C SER A 977 -1.91 -19.27 -39.84
N ASN A 978 -3.15 -18.79 -40.02
CA ASN A 978 -3.76 -17.82 -39.14
C ASN A 978 -4.67 -18.49 -38.11
N GLN A 979 -4.69 -17.93 -36.90
CA GLN A 979 -5.51 -18.40 -35.82
C GLN A 979 -6.37 -17.26 -35.23
N THR A 980 -7.67 -17.49 -35.04
CA THR A 980 -8.56 -16.58 -34.33
C THR A 980 -9.12 -17.28 -33.11
N ARG A 981 -8.86 -16.75 -31.92
CA ARG A 981 -9.46 -17.25 -30.70
C ARG A 981 -10.56 -16.29 -30.24
N LEU A 982 -11.73 -16.85 -29.97
CA LEU A 982 -12.85 -16.16 -29.33
C LEU A 982 -13.02 -16.74 -27.93
N ARG A 983 -12.96 -15.90 -26.89
CA ARG A 983 -13.12 -16.34 -25.52
C ARG A 983 -14.23 -15.56 -24.85
N PHE A 984 -15.07 -16.28 -24.11
CA PHE A 984 -16.02 -15.72 -23.16
C PHE A 984 -15.65 -16.21 -21.76
N GLY A 985 -15.52 -15.30 -20.79
CA GLY A 985 -15.19 -15.64 -19.42
C GLY A 985 -16.07 -14.97 -18.40
N ILE A 986 -16.11 -15.56 -17.22
CA ILE A 986 -16.83 -15.09 -16.05
C ILE A 986 -15.86 -15.11 -14.88
N ASN A 987 -15.58 -13.97 -14.32
CA ASN A 987 -14.84 -13.86 -13.06
C ASN A 987 -15.82 -13.87 -11.90
N ASN A 988 -15.46 -14.61 -10.83
CA ASN A 988 -16.30 -14.79 -9.64
C ASN A 988 -17.70 -15.30 -10.00
N ILE A 989 -17.76 -16.52 -10.54
CA ILE A 989 -18.99 -17.15 -11.05
C ILE A 989 -20.14 -17.15 -10.04
N PHE A 990 -19.82 -17.28 -8.75
CA PHE A 990 -20.81 -17.35 -7.68
C PHE A 990 -21.16 -15.99 -7.07
N ASP A 991 -20.61 -14.89 -7.59
CA ASP A 991 -20.77 -13.53 -7.08
C ASP A 991 -20.41 -13.42 -5.59
N GLU A 992 -19.38 -14.16 -5.16
CA GLU A 992 -18.93 -14.15 -3.77
C GLU A 992 -18.45 -12.77 -3.38
N ARG A 993 -18.93 -12.28 -2.22
CA ARG A 993 -18.59 -10.98 -1.68
C ARG A 993 -17.51 -11.13 -0.61
N ALA A 994 -16.57 -10.19 -0.59
CA ALA A 994 -15.56 -10.19 0.47
C ALA A 994 -16.22 -10.13 1.85
N PRO A 995 -15.71 -10.85 2.87
CA PRO A 995 -16.30 -10.86 4.22
C PRO A 995 -16.37 -9.46 4.83
N LEU A 996 -17.39 -9.22 5.67
CA LEU A 996 -17.58 -7.94 6.35
C LEU A 996 -16.41 -7.67 7.29
N SER A 997 -15.88 -6.45 7.22
CA SER A 997 -14.88 -5.95 8.16
C SER A 997 -15.21 -4.55 8.64
N SER A 998 -14.56 -4.12 9.71
CA SER A 998 -14.69 -2.74 10.19
C SER A 998 -13.74 -1.78 9.45
N ASP A 999 -13.22 -2.13 8.26
CA ASP A 999 -12.45 -1.25 7.40
C ASP A 999 -13.34 -0.26 6.65
N ILE A 1000 -12.70 0.77 6.06
CA ILE A 1000 -13.36 1.98 5.54
C ILE A 1000 -14.46 1.68 4.51
N PHE A 1001 -14.36 0.56 3.77
CA PHE A 1001 -15.35 0.14 2.77
C PHE A 1001 -16.14 -1.11 3.17
N GLY A 1002 -16.08 -1.52 4.45
CA GLY A 1002 -16.79 -2.69 4.95
C GLY A 1002 -16.18 -4.03 4.55
N TYR A 1003 -14.96 -4.05 4.01
CA TYR A 1003 -14.20 -5.27 3.72
C TYR A 1003 -12.69 -5.05 3.90
N TYR A 1004 -11.92 -6.10 4.11
CA TYR A 1004 -10.47 -6.03 4.34
C TYR A 1004 -9.72 -5.87 3.02
N PHE A 1005 -9.62 -4.61 2.52
CA PHE A 1005 -9.14 -4.29 1.18
C PHE A 1005 -7.63 -4.48 0.96
N ASP A 1006 -6.84 -4.61 2.03
CA ASP A 1006 -5.40 -4.91 1.91
C ASP A 1006 -5.14 -6.35 1.40
N LEU A 1007 -6.14 -7.25 1.47
CA LEU A 1007 -6.03 -8.65 1.06
C LEU A 1007 -7.13 -9.09 0.07
N HIS A 1008 -8.35 -8.58 0.24
CA HIS A 1008 -9.51 -8.96 -0.55
C HIS A 1008 -9.85 -7.88 -1.58
N ASP A 1009 -10.56 -8.28 -2.64
CA ASP A 1009 -11.31 -7.39 -3.52
C ASP A 1009 -12.81 -7.65 -3.38
N ASN A 1010 -13.64 -6.64 -3.67
CA ASN A 1010 -15.10 -6.76 -3.57
C ASN A 1010 -15.78 -6.39 -4.90
N LEU A 1011 -15.17 -6.79 -6.03
CA LEU A 1011 -15.67 -6.49 -7.38
C LEU A 1011 -16.96 -7.26 -7.73
N GLY A 1012 -17.25 -8.37 -7.04
CA GLY A 1012 -18.35 -9.25 -7.40
C GLY A 1012 -18.11 -9.96 -8.74
N ARG A 1013 -19.19 -10.37 -9.39
CA ARG A 1013 -19.15 -11.06 -10.68
C ARG A 1013 -18.99 -10.07 -11.84
N TYR A 1014 -18.14 -10.43 -12.81
CA TYR A 1014 -18.05 -9.71 -14.07
C TYR A 1014 -17.79 -10.65 -15.25
N TYR A 1015 -18.24 -10.22 -16.42
CA TYR A 1015 -18.15 -10.95 -17.67
C TYR A 1015 -17.12 -10.31 -18.58
N TYR A 1016 -16.41 -11.12 -19.37
CA TYR A 1016 -15.53 -10.57 -20.39
C TYR A 1016 -15.64 -11.35 -21.71
N PHE A 1017 -15.41 -10.64 -22.78
CA PHE A 1017 -15.24 -11.19 -24.12
C PHE A 1017 -13.87 -10.76 -24.65
N ASP A 1018 -13.06 -11.72 -25.10
CA ASP A 1018 -11.75 -11.50 -25.68
C ASP A 1018 -11.69 -12.13 -27.08
N ILE A 1019 -11.21 -11.33 -28.03
CA ILE A 1019 -10.90 -11.79 -29.38
C ILE A 1019 -9.41 -11.61 -29.63
N LYS A 1020 -8.73 -12.69 -30.01
CA LYS A 1020 -7.31 -12.68 -30.36
C LYS A 1020 -7.13 -13.23 -31.77
N TYR A 1021 -6.35 -12.52 -32.58
CA TYR A 1021 -5.97 -12.91 -33.92
C TYR A 1021 -4.45 -12.99 -34.02
N ASP A 1022 -3.96 -14.18 -34.38
CA ASP A 1022 -2.55 -14.48 -34.61
C ASP A 1022 -2.35 -14.78 -36.10
N PHE A 1023 -1.30 -14.14 -36.72
CA PHE A 1023 -0.94 -14.23 -38.11
C PHE A 1023 0.53 -14.62 -38.28
#